data_e9b0cee5e90af1dd1053fe1f5d2a5a02
#
_entry.id   e9b0cee5e90af1dd1053fe1f5d2a5a02
#
_cell.length_a   1.000
_cell.length_b   1.000
_cell.length_c   1.000
_cell.angle_alpha   90.00
_cell.angle_beta   90.00
_cell.angle_gamma   90.00
#
_symmetry.space_group_name_H-M   'P 1'
#
loop_
_entity.id
_entity.type
_entity.pdbx_description
1 polymer ?
#
loop_
_entity_poly.entity_id
_entity_poly.type
_entity_poly.pdbx_seq_one_letter_code
_entity_poly.pdbx_strand_id
1 'polypeptide(L)'
;MASKPPTGDPVQDAPQVEAAPHAAAGLPAVAHSLRIARQQMGVRRTAQTLLKVNQTDGFDCPGCAWPEGEKRHTAEFCENGAKAVAEEATLRRVTPDFFAAHPVADLAERSGYWLGQQGRITQPVYLPEGADRYEAITWERAFAVIAEELTALASPDEALFYTSGRTSNEAAFLLQLFAREFGTNNLPDCSNMCHESSGSALGETIGIGKGSVSLEDIHQADLIIVAGQNPGTNHPRMLSALEKAKTSGAKIISVNPLPEAGMERFKNPQTPHGMLKGTPLNDLFLQIRIGGDQALFRLLNKLILATEGAVDTAFVTEHTHGYEEFAKAAEAADWDETLAATGLTRPEIEQALTMVLASERTIVCWAMGLTQHKHSVPTIREVVNFLLLRGNIGRPGAGVCPVRGHSNVQGDRTMGIFERPAPAFLDALDKEFGITSPRHHGYDVVRSIQALRDGEAKVFFAMGGNFVAATPDTTVTEAAMRRARLTVHVSTKLNRSHAVTGTRALILPTLGRTDKDTQASGKQFVTVEDSMGMVHASRGNLTPASPHLLSEPAIVARLARAVLGADSRTPWEEFERDYATIRDRISRVVAGFEDFNTRIAAHPGGFALPHAPRDERRFPTATGRANFTAAPVEFPELPAGRLLLQTLRSHDQYNTTIYGLDDRYRGIKGGRRIVMVNPEDAEALGLTDGSYTDLVSEWKDGVERRAEGFRVVHYPTARGCAAAYYPETNVLVPLGSTADTSNTPASKSVVIHFESTAATD
;
A
#
# COMPACT_ATOMS: atom_id res chain seq x y z
N MET A 1 29.30 -11.38 -11.58
CA MET A 1 28.26 -11.39 -12.60
C MET A 1 26.92 -11.53 -11.90
N ALA A 2 25.83 -11.04 -12.48
CA ALA A 2 24.49 -11.31 -11.97
C ALA A 2 24.15 -12.80 -12.14
N SER A 3 23.26 -13.35 -11.31
CA SER A 3 22.78 -14.71 -11.44
C SER A 3 21.77 -14.86 -12.57
N LYS A 4 21.71 -16.03 -13.20
CA LYS A 4 20.68 -16.37 -14.18
C LYS A 4 19.31 -16.44 -13.48
N PRO A 5 18.20 -16.27 -14.23
CA PRO A 5 16.87 -16.53 -13.66
C PRO A 5 16.74 -18.00 -13.23
N PRO A 6 15.87 -18.31 -12.26
CA PRO A 6 15.59 -19.69 -11.86
C PRO A 6 14.90 -20.44 -13.00
N THR A 7 15.37 -21.66 -13.29
CA THR A 7 14.75 -22.54 -14.30
C THR A 7 13.59 -23.34 -13.71
N GLY A 8 13.72 -23.81 -12.47
CA GLY A 8 12.66 -24.46 -11.71
C GLY A 8 11.92 -23.51 -10.80
N ASP A 9 10.65 -23.77 -10.56
CA ASP A 9 9.90 -23.08 -9.53
C ASP A 9 10.29 -23.65 -8.15
N PRO A 10 10.72 -22.81 -7.20
CA PRO A 10 11.05 -23.29 -5.86
C PRO A 10 9.82 -23.94 -5.22
N VAL A 11 9.97 -25.15 -4.73
CA VAL A 11 8.94 -25.84 -3.97
C VAL A 11 8.72 -25.10 -2.67
N GLN A 12 7.49 -24.67 -2.41
CA GLN A 12 7.11 -23.91 -1.20
C GLN A 12 6.48 -24.80 -0.12
N ASP A 13 6.53 -26.13 -0.29
CA ASP A 13 5.67 -27.06 0.45
C ASP A 13 6.21 -27.41 1.85
N ALA A 14 7.45 -27.07 2.16
CA ALA A 14 8.04 -27.38 3.47
C ALA A 14 8.84 -26.19 4.03
N PRO A 15 8.18 -25.10 4.41
CA PRO A 15 8.88 -23.97 5.03
C PRO A 15 9.56 -24.42 6.32
N GLN A 16 10.82 -24.00 6.51
CA GLN A 16 11.55 -24.20 7.75
C GLN A 16 11.22 -23.09 8.74
N VAL A 17 11.16 -23.44 10.03
CA VAL A 17 10.86 -22.50 11.10
C VAL A 17 12.01 -22.48 12.08
N GLU A 18 12.54 -21.30 12.37
CA GLU A 18 13.57 -21.03 13.39
C GLU A 18 13.03 -20.02 14.40
N ALA A 19 13.74 -19.83 15.51
CA ALA A 19 13.38 -18.81 16.49
C ALA A 19 13.38 -17.42 15.83
N ALA A 20 12.32 -16.64 16.04
CA ALA A 20 12.25 -15.26 15.58
C ALA A 20 13.33 -14.40 16.28
N PRO A 21 14.05 -13.53 15.57
CA PRO A 21 15.00 -12.62 16.19
C PRO A 21 14.30 -11.50 16.96
N HIS A 22 14.93 -11.03 18.04
CA HIS A 22 14.47 -9.90 18.85
C HIS A 22 15.01 -8.54 18.38
N ALA A 23 15.56 -8.47 17.17
CA ALA A 23 16.09 -7.22 16.64
C ALA A 23 16.03 -7.19 15.10
N ALA A 24 15.68 -6.03 14.57
CA ALA A 24 15.69 -5.77 13.13
C ALA A 24 16.95 -5.03 12.66
N ALA A 25 17.24 -5.11 11.36
CA ALA A 25 18.35 -4.46 10.65
C ALA A 25 19.76 -4.95 11.06
N GLY A 26 20.72 -4.07 11.26
CA GLY A 26 22.10 -4.42 11.59
C GLY A 26 22.91 -5.02 10.41
N LEU A 27 24.03 -5.65 10.73
CA LEU A 27 24.92 -6.29 9.75
C LEU A 27 24.22 -7.37 8.88
N PRO A 28 23.31 -8.20 9.43
CA PRO A 28 22.58 -9.18 8.62
C PRO A 28 21.76 -8.53 7.50
N ALA A 29 21.12 -7.37 7.75
CA ALA A 29 20.35 -6.63 6.75
C ALA A 29 21.26 -6.06 5.66
N VAL A 30 22.42 -5.50 6.03
CA VAL A 30 23.41 -4.99 5.07
C VAL A 30 23.92 -6.11 4.17
N ALA A 31 24.31 -7.25 4.77
CA ALA A 31 24.81 -8.40 4.03
C ALA A 31 23.75 -8.97 3.07
N HIS A 32 22.48 -9.06 3.53
CA HIS A 32 21.36 -9.53 2.72
C HIS A 32 21.08 -8.59 1.55
N SER A 33 21.02 -7.27 1.80
CA SER A 33 20.85 -6.25 0.75
C SER A 33 21.91 -6.34 -0.34
N LEU A 34 23.18 -6.42 0.05
CA LEU A 34 24.30 -6.52 -0.88
C LEU A 34 24.30 -7.84 -1.67
N ARG A 35 23.91 -8.95 -1.02
CA ARG A 35 23.79 -10.26 -1.67
C ARG A 35 22.72 -10.21 -2.78
N ILE A 36 21.51 -9.73 -2.47
CA ILE A 36 20.42 -9.64 -3.45
C ILE A 36 20.78 -8.67 -4.58
N ALA A 37 21.30 -7.50 -4.23
CA ALA A 37 21.70 -6.52 -5.23
C ALA A 37 22.75 -7.08 -6.20
N ARG A 38 23.76 -7.78 -5.67
CA ARG A 38 24.78 -8.44 -6.50
C ARG A 38 24.19 -9.55 -7.38
N GLN A 39 23.25 -10.35 -6.86
CA GLN A 39 22.60 -11.41 -7.62
C GLN A 39 21.80 -10.87 -8.80
N GLN A 40 21.10 -9.75 -8.64
CA GLN A 40 20.26 -9.14 -9.67
C GLN A 40 21.07 -8.27 -10.66
N MET A 41 22.01 -7.47 -10.17
CA MET A 41 22.67 -6.40 -10.93
C MET A 41 24.15 -6.64 -11.19
N GLY A 42 24.82 -7.59 -10.50
CA GLY A 42 26.27 -7.67 -10.47
C GLY A 42 26.90 -6.50 -9.68
N VAL A 43 28.24 -6.49 -9.52
CA VAL A 43 28.92 -5.56 -8.61
C VAL A 43 28.84 -4.09 -9.05
N ARG A 44 29.23 -3.83 -10.33
CA ARG A 44 29.33 -2.46 -10.86
C ARG A 44 27.96 -1.75 -10.85
N ARG A 45 26.92 -2.42 -11.37
CA ARG A 45 25.56 -1.84 -11.44
C ARG A 45 24.98 -1.66 -10.03
N THR A 46 25.28 -2.56 -9.08
CA THR A 46 24.88 -2.42 -7.67
C THR A 46 25.37 -1.10 -7.08
N ALA A 47 26.67 -0.80 -7.21
CA ALA A 47 27.24 0.44 -6.69
C ALA A 47 26.63 1.68 -7.36
N GLN A 48 26.55 1.68 -8.71
CA GLN A 48 25.96 2.79 -9.47
C GLN A 48 24.49 3.06 -9.10
N THR A 49 23.73 2.03 -8.76
CA THR A 49 22.31 2.12 -8.47
C THR A 49 22.05 2.51 -7.03
N LEU A 50 22.60 1.76 -6.06
CA LEU A 50 22.30 1.98 -4.64
C LEU A 50 22.76 3.34 -4.12
N LEU A 51 23.81 3.93 -4.69
CA LEU A 51 24.27 5.29 -4.34
C LEU A 51 23.37 6.41 -4.89
N LYS A 52 22.36 6.09 -5.71
CA LYS A 52 21.43 7.06 -6.29
C LYS A 52 19.98 6.93 -5.76
N VAL A 53 19.73 5.90 -4.96
CA VAL A 53 18.41 5.73 -4.31
C VAL A 53 18.14 6.89 -3.36
N ASN A 54 17.01 7.54 -3.50
CA ASN A 54 16.53 8.65 -2.66
C ASN A 54 17.50 9.83 -2.55
N GLN A 55 18.42 9.99 -3.49
CA GLN A 55 19.30 11.16 -3.57
C GLN A 55 18.61 12.27 -4.37
N THR A 56 18.95 13.52 -4.09
CA THR A 56 18.37 14.70 -4.76
C THR A 56 18.61 14.72 -6.28
N ASP A 57 19.70 14.13 -6.74
CA ASP A 57 20.06 13.96 -8.16
C ASP A 57 19.84 12.52 -8.66
N GLY A 58 19.14 11.70 -7.89
CA GLY A 58 18.87 10.29 -8.14
C GLY A 58 17.37 10.00 -8.34
N PHE A 59 16.99 8.77 -8.09
CA PHE A 59 15.63 8.31 -8.24
C PHE A 59 15.02 7.90 -6.90
N ASP A 60 13.71 8.10 -6.79
CA ASP A 60 12.91 7.67 -5.66
C ASP A 60 12.82 6.13 -5.59
N CYS A 61 12.93 5.59 -4.39
CA CYS A 61 12.79 4.15 -4.15
C CYS A 61 11.37 3.69 -4.52
N PRO A 62 11.19 2.70 -5.42
CA PRO A 62 9.88 2.20 -5.79
C PRO A 62 9.21 1.36 -4.69
N GLY A 63 9.72 1.39 -3.46
CA GLY A 63 9.21 0.65 -2.31
C GLY A 63 8.05 1.35 -1.62
N CYS A 64 8.31 1.89 -0.44
CA CYS A 64 7.31 2.56 0.40
C CYS A 64 7.35 4.09 0.26
N ALA A 65 6.30 4.74 0.76
CA ALA A 65 6.16 6.21 0.75
C ALA A 65 6.72 6.88 2.02
N TRP A 66 7.72 6.31 2.69
CA TRP A 66 8.34 6.95 3.84
C TRP A 66 9.24 8.12 3.39
N PRO A 67 9.07 9.33 3.96
CA PRO A 67 9.79 10.53 3.52
C PRO A 67 11.29 10.46 3.76
N GLU A 68 12.00 11.32 3.05
CA GLU A 68 13.42 11.60 3.24
C GLU A 68 13.62 12.85 4.09
N GLY A 69 14.68 12.83 4.91
CA GLY A 69 15.13 14.04 5.63
C GLY A 69 15.76 15.07 4.69
N GLU A 70 15.84 16.33 5.12
CA GLU A 70 16.53 17.39 4.36
C GLU A 70 17.99 17.01 4.07
N LYS A 71 18.68 16.49 5.08
CA LYS A 71 20.05 16.00 4.97
C LYS A 71 20.05 14.52 4.61
N ARG A 72 20.50 14.19 3.39
CA ARG A 72 20.62 12.82 2.90
C ARG A 72 21.89 12.14 3.40
N HIS A 73 21.80 10.85 3.69
CA HIS A 73 22.95 9.97 3.89
C HIS A 73 23.45 9.44 2.55
N THR A 74 24.71 9.03 2.48
CA THR A 74 25.29 8.41 1.27
C THR A 74 24.54 7.15 0.85
N ALA A 75 24.04 6.37 1.82
CA ALA A 75 23.23 5.18 1.62
C ALA A 75 21.80 5.44 2.15
N GLU A 76 20.94 6.05 1.35
CA GLU A 76 19.59 6.46 1.73
C GLU A 76 18.54 5.40 1.33
N PHE A 77 18.79 4.15 1.70
CA PHE A 77 17.90 3.02 1.42
C PHE A 77 17.85 2.05 2.60
N CYS A 78 16.75 1.34 2.72
CA CYS A 78 16.60 0.21 3.63
C CYS A 78 16.81 -1.12 2.88
N GLU A 79 16.79 -2.23 3.62
CA GLU A 79 16.91 -3.58 3.09
C GLU A 79 15.85 -3.88 2.01
N ASN A 80 14.58 -3.57 2.29
CA ASN A 80 13.50 -3.75 1.33
C ASN A 80 13.66 -2.86 0.10
N GLY A 81 14.08 -1.61 0.28
CA GLY A 81 14.38 -0.70 -0.83
C GLY A 81 15.50 -1.20 -1.71
N ALA A 82 16.58 -1.71 -1.11
CA ALA A 82 17.68 -2.31 -1.87
C ALA A 82 17.21 -3.48 -2.73
N LYS A 83 16.32 -4.35 -2.21
CA LYS A 83 15.73 -5.45 -2.96
C LYS A 83 14.81 -4.96 -4.08
N ALA A 84 13.90 -4.02 -3.79
CA ALA A 84 12.98 -3.47 -4.78
C ALA A 84 13.74 -2.85 -5.98
N VAL A 85 14.75 -2.04 -5.67
CA VAL A 85 15.62 -1.42 -6.67
C VAL A 85 16.43 -2.46 -7.44
N ALA A 86 16.98 -3.48 -6.76
CA ALA A 86 17.74 -4.53 -7.40
C ALA A 86 16.91 -5.35 -8.40
N GLU A 87 15.68 -5.65 -8.05
CA GLU A 87 14.78 -6.40 -8.92
C GLU A 87 14.28 -5.56 -10.10
N GLU A 88 14.09 -4.25 -9.95
CA GLU A 88 13.79 -3.37 -11.07
C GLU A 88 14.99 -3.15 -12.00
N ALA A 89 16.16 -2.94 -11.41
CA ALA A 89 17.41 -2.72 -12.15
C ALA A 89 18.11 -4.02 -12.62
N THR A 90 17.44 -5.16 -12.53
CA THR A 90 18.01 -6.48 -12.84
C THR A 90 18.59 -6.57 -14.26
N LEU A 91 19.64 -7.40 -14.42
CA LEU A 91 20.22 -7.74 -15.73
C LEU A 91 19.50 -8.89 -16.43
N ARG A 92 18.54 -9.54 -15.76
CA ARG A 92 17.71 -10.60 -16.35
C ARG A 92 16.69 -10.01 -17.32
N ARG A 93 16.36 -10.75 -18.38
CA ARG A 93 15.46 -10.29 -19.46
C ARG A 93 14.44 -11.35 -19.81
N VAL A 94 13.20 -10.91 -19.97
CA VAL A 94 12.10 -11.67 -20.55
C VAL A 94 11.95 -11.19 -21.99
N THR A 95 12.42 -12.01 -22.92
CA THR A 95 12.42 -11.74 -24.36
C THR A 95 11.25 -12.45 -25.05
N PRO A 96 10.97 -12.17 -26.34
CA PRO A 96 9.97 -12.94 -27.09
C PRO A 96 10.19 -14.46 -27.08
N ASP A 97 11.45 -14.91 -27.09
CA ASP A 97 11.76 -16.34 -27.01
C ASP A 97 11.28 -16.98 -25.71
N PHE A 98 11.26 -16.22 -24.62
CA PHE A 98 10.65 -16.69 -23.37
C PHE A 98 9.17 -16.99 -23.55
N PHE A 99 8.42 -16.08 -24.16
CA PHE A 99 6.99 -16.26 -24.40
C PHE A 99 6.70 -17.38 -25.41
N ALA A 100 7.56 -17.53 -26.43
CA ALA A 100 7.46 -18.63 -27.39
C ALA A 100 7.70 -20.00 -26.72
N ALA A 101 8.52 -20.05 -25.65
CA ALA A 101 8.80 -21.28 -24.90
C ALA A 101 7.73 -21.62 -23.85
N HIS A 102 6.97 -20.64 -23.37
CA HIS A 102 6.03 -20.81 -22.24
C HIS A 102 4.58 -20.45 -22.63
N PRO A 103 3.71 -21.46 -22.82
CA PRO A 103 2.27 -21.21 -22.94
C PRO A 103 1.70 -20.49 -21.71
N VAL A 104 0.61 -19.74 -21.89
CA VAL A 104 -0.05 -19.02 -20.78
C VAL A 104 -0.49 -20.00 -19.67
N ALA A 105 -0.92 -21.21 -20.02
CA ALA A 105 -1.26 -22.25 -19.06
C ALA A 105 -0.09 -22.62 -18.16
N ASP A 106 1.14 -22.80 -18.73
CA ASP A 106 2.36 -23.05 -17.94
C ASP A 106 2.68 -21.88 -17.01
N LEU A 107 2.53 -20.64 -17.50
CA LEU A 107 2.77 -19.44 -16.69
C LEU A 107 1.76 -19.34 -15.53
N ALA A 108 0.54 -19.79 -15.74
CA ALA A 108 -0.52 -19.80 -14.72
C ALA A 108 -0.26 -20.80 -13.57
N GLU A 109 0.51 -21.85 -13.82
CA GLU A 109 0.91 -22.83 -12.79
C GLU A 109 2.15 -22.38 -12.00
N ARG A 110 2.90 -21.38 -12.51
CA ARG A 110 4.10 -20.89 -11.84
C ARG A 110 3.78 -19.98 -10.66
N SER A 111 4.63 -20.05 -9.63
CA SER A 111 4.53 -19.14 -8.50
C SER A 111 4.77 -17.70 -8.93
N GLY A 112 4.13 -16.75 -8.23
CA GLY A 112 4.40 -15.32 -8.44
C GLY A 112 5.87 -14.96 -8.18
N TYR A 113 6.56 -15.69 -7.29
CA TYR A 113 7.99 -15.56 -7.07
C TYR A 113 8.79 -15.91 -8.35
N TRP A 114 8.55 -17.09 -8.93
CA TRP A 114 9.24 -17.53 -10.15
C TRP A 114 9.03 -16.53 -11.29
N LEU A 115 7.78 -16.11 -11.54
CA LEU A 115 7.45 -15.12 -12.57
C LEU A 115 8.23 -13.83 -12.37
N GLY A 116 8.23 -13.27 -11.16
CA GLY A 116 8.96 -12.04 -10.84
C GLY A 116 10.47 -12.15 -10.97
N GLN A 117 11.05 -13.35 -10.82
CA GLN A 117 12.49 -13.59 -10.93
C GLN A 117 12.98 -13.80 -12.36
N GLN A 118 12.11 -13.86 -13.38
CA GLN A 118 12.53 -14.00 -14.79
C GLN A 118 13.19 -12.73 -15.33
N GLY A 119 12.83 -11.55 -14.81
CA GLY A 119 13.50 -10.29 -15.14
C GLY A 119 12.60 -9.27 -15.83
N ARG A 120 13.24 -8.28 -16.50
CA ARG A 120 12.55 -7.18 -17.19
C ARG A 120 11.99 -7.63 -18.53
N ILE A 121 10.73 -7.31 -18.78
CA ILE A 121 10.08 -7.50 -20.08
C ILE A 121 10.71 -6.53 -21.09
N THR A 122 10.97 -6.98 -22.31
CA THR A 122 11.82 -6.25 -23.26
C THR A 122 11.10 -5.60 -24.43
N GLN A 123 9.90 -6.07 -24.78
CA GLN A 123 9.08 -5.48 -25.83
C GLN A 123 7.60 -5.83 -25.67
N PRO A 124 6.68 -5.11 -26.33
CA PRO A 124 5.25 -5.42 -26.27
C PRO A 124 4.97 -6.82 -26.77
N VAL A 125 4.05 -7.51 -26.07
CA VAL A 125 3.58 -8.83 -26.50
C VAL A 125 2.06 -8.89 -26.42
N TYR A 126 1.47 -9.66 -27.35
CA TYR A 126 0.04 -9.81 -27.51
C TYR A 126 -0.35 -11.29 -27.50
N LEU A 127 -1.44 -11.60 -26.84
CA LEU A 127 -2.12 -12.88 -26.86
C LEU A 127 -3.41 -12.70 -27.68
N PRO A 128 -3.44 -13.17 -28.95
CA PRO A 128 -4.67 -13.18 -29.75
C PRO A 128 -5.72 -14.12 -29.16
N GLU A 129 -6.97 -13.93 -29.56
CA GLU A 129 -8.05 -14.84 -29.24
C GLU A 129 -7.75 -16.26 -29.75
N GLY A 130 -7.89 -17.26 -28.87
CA GLY A 130 -7.62 -18.65 -29.19
C GLY A 130 -6.15 -19.06 -29.24
N ALA A 131 -5.20 -18.12 -29.09
CA ALA A 131 -3.78 -18.44 -28.99
C ALA A 131 -3.42 -18.97 -27.58
N ASP A 132 -2.40 -19.82 -27.51
CA ASP A 132 -1.89 -20.35 -26.23
C ASP A 132 -0.66 -19.61 -25.71
N ARG A 133 -0.06 -18.71 -26.53
CA ARG A 133 1.18 -17.98 -26.23
C ARG A 133 1.09 -16.51 -26.61
N TYR A 134 1.84 -15.71 -25.87
CA TYR A 134 2.09 -14.32 -26.26
C TYR A 134 3.08 -14.25 -27.43
N GLU A 135 2.76 -13.38 -28.38
CA GLU A 135 3.59 -13.08 -29.55
C GLU A 135 4.10 -11.63 -29.48
N ALA A 136 5.30 -11.40 -29.99
CA ALA A 136 5.85 -10.05 -30.09
C ALA A 136 5.01 -9.18 -31.03
N ILE A 137 4.78 -7.92 -30.64
CA ILE A 137 3.98 -6.97 -31.40
C ILE A 137 4.66 -5.59 -31.42
N THR A 138 4.38 -4.77 -32.43
CA THR A 138 4.83 -3.37 -32.45
C THR A 138 3.95 -2.50 -31.54
N TRP A 139 4.48 -1.36 -31.10
CA TRP A 139 3.70 -0.41 -30.30
C TRP A 139 2.47 0.13 -31.05
N GLU A 140 2.63 0.43 -32.35
CA GLU A 140 1.53 0.92 -33.20
C GLU A 140 0.38 -0.08 -33.25
N ARG A 141 0.71 -1.37 -33.43
CA ARG A 141 -0.32 -2.41 -33.45
C ARG A 141 -0.91 -2.66 -32.04
N ALA A 142 -0.09 -2.56 -31.00
CA ALA A 142 -0.59 -2.69 -29.62
C ALA A 142 -1.62 -1.58 -29.30
N PHE A 143 -1.31 -0.33 -29.62
CA PHE A 143 -2.27 0.78 -29.45
C PHE A 143 -3.50 0.64 -30.35
N ALA A 144 -3.34 0.16 -31.59
CA ALA A 144 -4.48 -0.11 -32.47
C ALA A 144 -5.43 -1.17 -31.88
N VAL A 145 -4.91 -2.27 -31.31
CA VAL A 145 -5.72 -3.31 -30.65
C VAL A 145 -6.52 -2.72 -29.49
N ILE A 146 -5.89 -1.87 -28.65
CA ILE A 146 -6.59 -1.24 -27.54
C ILE A 146 -7.65 -0.25 -28.04
N ALA A 147 -7.33 0.56 -29.04
CA ALA A 147 -8.26 1.53 -29.63
C ALA A 147 -9.47 0.82 -30.29
N GLU A 148 -9.24 -0.25 -31.04
CA GLU A 148 -10.30 -1.10 -31.61
C GLU A 148 -11.28 -1.59 -30.53
N GLU A 149 -10.78 -2.07 -29.39
CA GLU A 149 -11.64 -2.54 -28.30
C GLU A 149 -12.38 -1.42 -27.57
N LEU A 150 -11.69 -0.35 -27.24
CA LEU A 150 -12.29 0.77 -26.49
C LEU A 150 -13.37 1.48 -27.32
N THR A 151 -13.13 1.68 -28.61
CA THR A 151 -14.11 2.33 -29.50
C THR A 151 -15.29 1.44 -29.85
N ALA A 152 -15.17 0.11 -29.70
CA ALA A 152 -16.26 -0.86 -29.91
C ALA A 152 -17.15 -1.07 -28.68
N LEU A 153 -16.86 -0.40 -27.53
CA LEU A 153 -17.68 -0.47 -26.34
C LEU A 153 -19.01 0.27 -26.55
N ALA A 154 -20.08 -0.24 -25.96
CA ALA A 154 -21.38 0.42 -25.98
C ALA A 154 -21.43 1.65 -25.05
N SER A 155 -20.61 1.64 -24.01
CA SER A 155 -20.45 2.75 -23.06
C SER A 155 -18.98 2.83 -22.62
N PRO A 156 -18.43 4.03 -22.39
CA PRO A 156 -17.11 4.19 -21.76
C PRO A 156 -16.98 3.50 -20.42
N ASP A 157 -18.07 3.33 -19.66
CA ASP A 157 -18.10 2.67 -18.37
C ASP A 157 -17.89 1.14 -18.44
N GLU A 158 -17.89 0.54 -19.64
CA GLU A 158 -17.47 -0.85 -19.85
C GLU A 158 -15.95 -1.03 -19.78
N ALA A 159 -15.16 0.07 -19.65
CA ALA A 159 -13.72 0.05 -19.45
C ALA A 159 -13.34 0.39 -18.01
N LEU A 160 -12.28 -0.26 -17.53
CA LEU A 160 -11.67 -0.05 -16.19
C LEU A 160 -10.20 0.34 -16.36
N PHE A 161 -9.78 1.41 -15.69
CA PHE A 161 -8.39 1.92 -15.75
C PHE A 161 -7.75 1.86 -14.36
N TYR A 162 -7.16 0.73 -14.01
CA TYR A 162 -6.52 0.50 -12.71
C TYR A 162 -5.15 1.12 -12.64
N THR A 163 -4.81 1.71 -11.50
CA THR A 163 -3.48 2.26 -11.21
C THR A 163 -2.89 1.65 -9.95
N SER A 164 -1.63 1.22 -10.03
CA SER A 164 -0.87 0.86 -8.83
C SER A 164 -0.28 2.11 -8.17
N GLY A 165 -0.08 2.08 -6.85
CA GLY A 165 0.47 3.22 -6.11
C GLY A 165 1.97 3.50 -6.33
N ARG A 166 2.54 3.09 -7.45
CA ARG A 166 3.92 3.37 -7.86
C ARG A 166 4.01 4.22 -9.12
N THR A 167 2.88 4.46 -9.76
CA THR A 167 2.77 5.34 -10.91
C THR A 167 3.21 6.74 -10.54
N SER A 168 3.93 7.44 -11.40
CA SER A 168 4.37 8.82 -11.13
C SER A 168 3.22 9.81 -11.18
N ASN A 169 3.39 11.00 -10.59
CA ASN A 169 2.37 12.05 -10.65
C ASN A 169 2.01 12.41 -12.09
N GLU A 170 2.99 12.55 -12.98
CA GLU A 170 2.77 12.87 -14.38
C GLU A 170 1.99 11.77 -15.10
N ALA A 171 2.34 10.51 -14.90
CA ALA A 171 1.63 9.39 -15.53
C ALA A 171 0.22 9.20 -14.95
N ALA A 172 0.04 9.36 -13.64
CA ALA A 172 -1.26 9.30 -12.99
C ALA A 172 -2.19 10.41 -13.47
N PHE A 173 -1.67 11.66 -13.59
CA PHE A 173 -2.43 12.78 -14.13
C PHE A 173 -2.86 12.55 -15.58
N LEU A 174 -1.98 12.04 -16.44
CA LEU A 174 -2.33 11.73 -17.82
C LEU A 174 -3.34 10.59 -17.93
N LEU A 175 -3.22 9.54 -17.10
CA LEU A 175 -4.14 8.40 -17.17
C LEU A 175 -5.56 8.80 -16.76
N GLN A 176 -5.71 9.56 -15.67
CA GLN A 176 -7.04 10.05 -15.28
C GLN A 176 -7.61 11.05 -16.27
N LEU A 177 -6.78 11.90 -16.89
CA LEU A 177 -7.22 12.82 -17.94
C LEU A 177 -7.73 12.02 -19.16
N PHE A 178 -6.97 11.03 -19.60
CA PHE A 178 -7.39 10.14 -20.69
C PHE A 178 -8.71 9.43 -20.38
N ALA A 179 -8.86 8.82 -19.21
CA ALA A 179 -10.08 8.11 -18.84
C ALA A 179 -11.30 9.04 -18.81
N ARG A 180 -11.16 10.27 -18.34
CA ARG A 180 -12.26 11.25 -18.31
C ARG A 180 -12.57 11.86 -19.65
N GLU A 181 -11.58 12.11 -20.47
CA GLU A 181 -11.80 12.54 -21.87
C GLU A 181 -12.42 11.41 -22.70
N PHE A 182 -12.08 10.14 -22.41
CA PHE A 182 -12.75 8.96 -22.98
C PHE A 182 -14.20 8.83 -22.48
N GLY A 183 -14.53 9.32 -21.26
CA GLY A 183 -15.91 9.43 -20.77
C GLY A 183 -16.24 8.56 -19.55
N THR A 184 -15.25 8.14 -18.74
CA THR A 184 -15.50 7.34 -17.54
C THR A 184 -14.72 7.81 -16.32
N ASN A 185 -15.29 7.60 -15.12
CA ASN A 185 -14.62 7.70 -13.83
C ASN A 185 -14.20 6.33 -13.26
N ASN A 186 -14.22 5.26 -14.06
CA ASN A 186 -13.79 3.93 -13.63
C ASN A 186 -12.26 3.88 -13.45
N LEU A 187 -11.80 4.48 -12.38
CA LEU A 187 -10.39 4.61 -11.99
C LEU A 187 -10.13 3.88 -10.65
N PRO A 188 -10.36 2.54 -10.59
CA PRO A 188 -9.98 1.78 -9.39
C PRO A 188 -8.48 1.87 -9.16
N ASP A 189 -8.07 1.94 -7.89
CA ASP A 189 -6.66 2.03 -7.56
C ASP A 189 -6.28 1.22 -6.31
N CYS A 190 -4.99 1.14 -6.03
CA CYS A 190 -4.55 0.39 -4.86
C CYS A 190 -4.95 1.04 -3.53
N SER A 191 -5.32 2.34 -3.48
CA SER A 191 -5.82 2.99 -2.26
C SER A 191 -7.13 2.37 -1.79
N ASN A 192 -8.00 1.94 -2.72
CA ASN A 192 -9.25 1.25 -2.38
C ASN A 192 -9.02 0.02 -1.48
N MET A 193 -7.87 -0.65 -1.63
CA MET A 193 -7.49 -1.84 -0.84
C MET A 193 -6.57 -1.52 0.34
N CYS A 194 -6.16 -0.26 0.51
CA CYS A 194 -5.08 0.10 1.42
C CYS A 194 -5.53 1.11 2.48
N HIS A 195 -5.71 2.36 2.10
CA HIS A 195 -5.95 3.49 3.00
C HIS A 195 -7.21 4.29 2.66
N GLU A 196 -8.15 3.73 1.92
CA GLU A 196 -9.45 4.37 1.66
C GLU A 196 -10.17 4.70 2.96
N SER A 197 -10.14 3.78 3.94
CA SER A 197 -10.69 4.00 5.28
C SER A 197 -10.05 5.20 5.99
N SER A 198 -8.74 5.41 5.82
CA SER A 198 -8.06 6.60 6.36
C SER A 198 -8.52 7.86 5.65
N GLY A 199 -8.63 7.83 4.32
CA GLY A 199 -9.11 8.96 3.52
C GLY A 199 -10.53 9.38 3.91
N SER A 200 -11.44 8.40 4.04
CA SER A 200 -12.83 8.62 4.45
C SER A 200 -12.94 9.21 5.85
N ALA A 201 -12.27 8.60 6.84
CA ALA A 201 -12.33 9.08 8.23
C ALA A 201 -11.71 10.49 8.39
N LEU A 202 -10.52 10.72 7.83
CA LEU A 202 -9.82 12.01 7.95
C LEU A 202 -10.50 13.11 7.14
N GLY A 203 -11.05 12.78 5.96
CA GLY A 203 -11.83 13.74 5.17
C GLY A 203 -13.03 14.28 5.92
N GLU A 204 -13.75 13.43 6.67
CA GLU A 204 -14.88 13.83 7.49
C GLU A 204 -14.47 14.56 8.77
N THR A 205 -13.42 14.10 9.45
CA THR A 205 -13.05 14.60 10.76
C THR A 205 -12.19 15.86 10.73
N ILE A 206 -11.19 15.92 9.84
CA ILE A 206 -10.27 17.06 9.72
C ILE A 206 -10.30 17.76 8.36
N GLY A 207 -11.10 17.27 7.41
CA GLY A 207 -11.32 17.86 6.09
C GLY A 207 -10.30 17.49 5.03
N ILE A 208 -9.25 16.75 5.36
CA ILE A 208 -8.22 16.32 4.41
C ILE A 208 -7.87 14.85 4.67
N GLY A 209 -8.01 13.98 3.68
CA GLY A 209 -7.75 12.55 3.77
C GLY A 209 -6.26 12.16 3.84
N LYS A 210 -5.40 13.03 4.39
CA LYS A 210 -3.94 12.87 4.50
C LYS A 210 -3.50 13.04 5.94
N GLY A 211 -2.27 12.59 6.24
CA GLY A 211 -1.63 12.79 7.54
C GLY A 211 -1.35 14.27 7.84
N SER A 212 -1.40 14.64 9.10
CA SER A 212 -1.18 16.01 9.58
C SER A 212 0.19 16.22 10.23
N VAL A 213 1.17 15.38 9.91
CA VAL A 213 2.54 15.47 10.46
C VAL A 213 3.57 15.50 9.35
N SER A 214 4.70 16.11 9.64
CA SER A 214 5.95 16.04 8.88
C SER A 214 6.92 15.02 9.51
N LEU A 215 8.03 14.73 8.83
CA LEU A 215 9.10 13.90 9.40
C LEU A 215 9.71 14.55 10.66
N GLU A 216 9.79 15.88 10.68
CA GLU A 216 10.32 16.59 11.84
C GLU A 216 9.38 16.53 13.04
N ASP A 217 8.06 16.48 12.84
CA ASP A 217 7.10 16.27 13.92
C ASP A 217 7.33 14.92 14.61
N ILE A 218 7.64 13.85 13.85
CA ILE A 218 8.01 12.55 14.44
C ILE A 218 9.19 12.67 15.40
N HIS A 219 10.20 13.50 15.03
CA HIS A 219 11.38 13.71 15.86
C HIS A 219 11.13 14.54 17.12
N GLN A 220 10.06 15.35 17.13
CA GLN A 220 9.69 16.28 18.20
C GLN A 220 8.60 15.75 19.12
N ALA A 221 7.99 14.61 18.81
CA ALA A 221 6.92 14.03 19.61
C ALA A 221 7.38 13.62 21.01
N ASP A 222 6.50 13.74 22.01
CA ASP A 222 6.71 13.19 23.35
C ASP A 222 6.24 11.74 23.44
N LEU A 223 5.16 11.42 22.70
CA LEU A 223 4.60 10.09 22.61
C LEU A 223 4.26 9.73 21.17
N ILE A 224 4.67 8.54 20.73
CA ILE A 224 4.28 7.97 19.45
C ILE A 224 3.55 6.65 19.71
N ILE A 225 2.30 6.56 19.25
CA ILE A 225 1.53 5.31 19.25
C ILE A 225 1.62 4.70 17.86
N VAL A 226 2.10 3.47 17.75
CA VAL A 226 2.20 2.72 16.48
C VAL A 226 1.18 1.60 16.52
N ALA A 227 0.05 1.78 15.82
CA ALA A 227 -1.09 0.87 15.86
C ALA A 227 -1.26 0.10 14.54
N GLY A 228 -1.38 -1.23 14.60
CA GLY A 228 -1.61 -2.08 13.44
C GLY A 228 -0.55 -1.95 12.34
N GLN A 229 0.70 -1.71 12.71
CA GLN A 229 1.83 -1.50 11.80
C GLN A 229 3.07 -2.26 12.28
N ASN A 230 3.83 -2.82 11.31
CA ASN A 230 5.16 -3.37 11.54
C ASN A 230 6.20 -2.57 10.73
N PRO A 231 6.75 -1.47 11.28
CA PRO A 231 7.74 -0.66 10.57
C PRO A 231 8.96 -1.47 10.12
N GLY A 232 9.46 -2.37 10.97
CA GLY A 232 10.63 -3.20 10.67
C GLY A 232 10.49 -4.04 9.39
N THR A 233 9.27 -4.44 9.07
CA THR A 233 8.97 -5.22 7.86
C THR A 233 8.50 -4.35 6.69
N ASN A 234 7.62 -3.36 6.93
CA ASN A 234 6.95 -2.64 5.85
C ASN A 234 7.59 -1.27 5.53
N HIS A 235 8.17 -0.61 6.54
CA HIS A 235 8.74 0.74 6.42
C HIS A 235 10.06 0.86 7.19
N PRO A 236 11.11 0.07 6.86
CA PRO A 236 12.31 -0.01 7.71
C PRO A 236 13.01 1.33 7.96
N ARG A 237 12.88 2.32 7.07
CA ARG A 237 13.41 3.67 7.29
C ARG A 237 12.68 4.44 8.40
N MET A 238 11.42 4.11 8.68
CA MET A 238 10.69 4.66 9.83
C MET A 238 11.38 4.31 11.17
N LEU A 239 12.06 3.15 11.26
CA LEU A 239 12.80 2.78 12.48
C LEU A 239 13.86 3.81 12.84
N SER A 240 14.54 4.41 11.85
CA SER A 240 15.52 5.48 12.10
C SER A 240 14.88 6.75 12.63
N ALA A 241 13.68 7.11 12.16
CA ALA A 241 12.92 8.25 12.67
C ALA A 241 12.43 7.99 14.11
N LEU A 242 11.92 6.78 14.38
CA LEU A 242 11.52 6.37 15.73
C LEU A 242 12.72 6.34 16.70
N GLU A 243 13.89 5.85 16.26
CA GLU A 243 15.12 5.90 17.04
C GLU A 243 15.53 7.33 17.38
N LYS A 244 15.45 8.26 16.41
CA LYS A 244 15.74 9.68 16.63
C LYS A 244 14.77 10.30 17.62
N ALA A 245 13.46 10.06 17.49
CA ALA A 245 12.47 10.49 18.47
C ALA A 245 12.78 9.93 19.89
N LYS A 246 13.08 8.63 19.97
CA LYS A 246 13.42 7.95 21.21
C LYS A 246 14.64 8.54 21.89
N THR A 247 15.69 8.83 21.13
CA THR A 247 16.92 9.46 21.66
C THR A 247 16.70 10.91 22.10
N SER A 248 15.66 11.57 21.56
CA SER A 248 15.19 12.90 21.99
C SER A 248 14.25 12.86 23.20
N GLY A 249 13.94 11.66 23.73
CA GLY A 249 13.12 11.48 24.94
C GLY A 249 11.70 10.98 24.72
N ALA A 250 11.28 10.81 23.46
CA ALA A 250 9.96 10.29 23.16
C ALA A 250 9.71 8.89 23.75
N LYS A 251 8.48 8.62 24.13
CA LYS A 251 8.00 7.29 24.48
C LYS A 251 7.27 6.67 23.30
N ILE A 252 7.29 5.34 23.20
CA ILE A 252 6.64 4.62 22.11
C ILE A 252 5.74 3.51 22.68
N ILE A 253 4.47 3.54 22.28
CA ILE A 253 3.50 2.46 22.53
C ILE A 253 3.27 1.73 21.21
N SER A 254 3.44 0.42 21.17
CA SER A 254 3.02 -0.43 20.06
C SER A 254 1.70 -1.12 20.37
N VAL A 255 0.74 -1.07 19.45
CA VAL A 255 -0.55 -1.77 19.53
C VAL A 255 -0.64 -2.74 18.35
N ASN A 256 -0.47 -4.05 18.61
CA ASN A 256 -0.42 -5.07 17.55
C ASN A 256 -0.77 -6.46 18.09
N PRO A 257 -1.43 -7.34 17.32
CA PRO A 257 -1.69 -8.72 17.72
C PRO A 257 -0.43 -9.61 17.85
N LEU A 258 0.68 -9.20 17.24
CA LEU A 258 1.94 -9.95 17.19
C LEU A 258 3.10 -9.10 17.73
N PRO A 259 4.06 -9.69 18.47
CA PRO A 259 5.35 -9.04 18.70
C PRO A 259 6.14 -8.94 17.39
N GLU A 260 6.80 -7.79 17.17
CA GLU A 260 7.53 -7.51 15.95
C GLU A 260 8.97 -7.08 16.25
N ALA A 261 9.95 -7.79 15.70
CA ALA A 261 11.37 -7.62 15.97
C ALA A 261 11.87 -6.16 15.84
N GLY A 262 11.31 -5.42 14.83
CA GLY A 262 11.69 -4.03 14.60
C GLY A 262 11.24 -3.07 15.70
N MET A 263 10.15 -3.39 16.40
CA MET A 263 9.65 -2.60 17.52
C MET A 263 10.31 -3.01 18.86
N GLU A 264 10.73 -4.27 18.98
CA GLU A 264 11.49 -4.69 20.15
C GLU A 264 12.86 -4.01 20.17
N ARG A 265 13.62 -4.10 19.07
CA ARG A 265 14.95 -3.48 18.98
C ARG A 265 15.35 -3.17 17.54
N PHE A 266 15.82 -1.96 17.31
CA PHE A 266 16.40 -1.52 16.04
C PHE A 266 17.93 -1.46 16.13
N LYS A 267 18.62 -2.22 15.28
CA LYS A 267 20.07 -2.17 15.08
C LYS A 267 20.41 -1.28 13.90
N ASN A 268 20.51 0.04 14.14
CA ASN A 268 20.80 1.00 13.09
C ASN A 268 22.18 0.75 12.47
N PRO A 269 22.26 0.36 11.17
CA PRO A 269 23.55 0.06 10.54
C PRO A 269 24.39 1.30 10.23
N GLN A 270 23.82 2.50 10.36
CA GLN A 270 24.52 3.78 10.08
C GLN A 270 25.22 4.36 11.33
N THR A 271 25.06 3.76 12.50
CA THR A 271 25.67 4.23 13.73
C THR A 271 26.44 3.10 14.45
N PRO A 272 27.62 3.37 15.06
CA PRO A 272 28.35 2.36 15.82
C PRO A 272 27.55 1.77 16.98
N HIS A 273 26.78 2.61 17.70
CA HIS A 273 25.91 2.18 18.78
C HIS A 273 24.82 1.23 18.27
N GLY A 274 24.17 1.61 17.17
CA GLY A 274 23.12 0.81 16.53
C GLY A 274 23.61 -0.55 16.09
N MET A 275 24.78 -0.63 15.47
CA MET A 275 25.36 -1.91 15.03
C MET A 275 25.68 -2.85 16.19
N LEU A 276 26.17 -2.33 17.32
CA LEU A 276 26.60 -3.14 18.48
C LEU A 276 25.41 -3.51 19.38
N LYS A 277 24.75 -2.50 19.95
CA LYS A 277 23.71 -2.69 20.97
C LYS A 277 22.29 -2.59 20.40
N GLY A 278 22.07 -1.64 19.49
CA GLY A 278 20.75 -1.27 19.02
C GLY A 278 19.90 -0.56 20.06
N THR A 279 18.81 0.04 19.64
CA THR A 279 17.89 0.83 20.46
C THR A 279 16.57 0.08 20.66
N PRO A 280 16.15 -0.23 21.92
CA PRO A 280 14.78 -0.71 22.17
C PRO A 280 13.80 0.40 21.81
N LEU A 281 12.82 0.11 20.97
CA LEU A 281 11.85 1.12 20.55
C LEU A 281 10.62 1.14 21.45
N ASN A 282 10.00 -0.01 21.71
CA ASN A 282 8.83 -0.08 22.59
C ASN A 282 9.17 0.32 24.03
N ASP A 283 8.36 1.22 24.61
CA ASP A 283 8.24 1.41 26.05
C ASP A 283 7.08 0.60 26.63
N LEU A 284 6.02 0.40 25.80
CA LEU A 284 4.87 -0.43 26.11
C LEU A 284 4.41 -1.16 24.85
N PHE A 285 4.18 -2.46 24.97
CA PHE A 285 3.56 -3.27 23.94
C PHE A 285 2.18 -3.74 24.41
N LEU A 286 1.15 -3.29 23.72
CA LEU A 286 -0.23 -3.72 23.93
C LEU A 286 -0.56 -4.79 22.89
N GLN A 287 -0.60 -6.04 23.33
CA GLN A 287 -0.89 -7.19 22.47
C GLN A 287 -2.40 -7.33 22.29
N ILE A 288 -2.96 -6.52 21.41
CA ILE A 288 -4.40 -6.41 21.22
C ILE A 288 -4.96 -7.55 20.37
N ARG A 289 -6.18 -7.99 20.65
CA ARG A 289 -6.96 -8.84 19.75
C ARG A 289 -7.34 -8.09 18.48
N ILE A 290 -7.44 -8.80 17.37
CA ILE A 290 -7.87 -8.23 16.09
C ILE A 290 -9.26 -7.63 16.23
N GLY A 291 -9.39 -6.34 15.83
CA GLY A 291 -10.65 -5.59 15.89
C GLY A 291 -10.93 -4.90 17.23
N GLY A 292 -10.06 -5.03 18.22
CA GLY A 292 -10.21 -4.38 19.53
C GLY A 292 -9.80 -2.91 19.58
N ASP A 293 -9.19 -2.38 18.51
CA ASP A 293 -8.61 -1.02 18.49
C ASP A 293 -9.64 0.08 18.78
N GLN A 294 -10.86 -0.03 18.23
CA GLN A 294 -11.93 0.94 18.47
C GLN A 294 -12.29 1.00 19.96
N ALA A 295 -12.44 -0.16 20.62
CA ALA A 295 -12.76 -0.25 22.03
C ALA A 295 -11.64 0.34 22.91
N LEU A 296 -10.38 0.06 22.57
CA LEU A 296 -9.21 0.61 23.26
C LEU A 296 -9.22 2.15 23.22
N PHE A 297 -9.33 2.75 22.04
CA PHE A 297 -9.32 4.22 21.91
C PHE A 297 -10.56 4.85 22.53
N ARG A 298 -11.74 4.22 22.43
CA ARG A 298 -12.96 4.68 23.10
C ARG A 298 -12.77 4.71 24.61
N LEU A 299 -12.20 3.66 25.22
CA LEU A 299 -11.95 3.64 26.66
C LEU A 299 -10.89 4.67 27.07
N LEU A 300 -9.82 4.84 26.32
CA LEU A 300 -8.82 5.90 26.56
C LEU A 300 -9.48 7.28 26.51
N ASN A 301 -10.39 7.52 25.56
CA ASN A 301 -11.15 8.77 25.46
C ASN A 301 -12.01 9.01 26.72
N LYS A 302 -12.71 7.99 27.20
CA LYS A 302 -13.45 8.06 28.48
C LYS A 302 -12.55 8.44 29.65
N LEU A 303 -11.39 7.79 29.75
CA LEU A 303 -10.47 8.00 30.88
C LEU A 303 -9.81 9.39 30.82
N ILE A 304 -9.54 9.92 29.62
CA ILE A 304 -9.10 11.31 29.44
C ILE A 304 -10.18 12.29 29.89
N LEU A 305 -11.44 12.07 29.48
CA LEU A 305 -12.59 12.92 29.90
C LEU A 305 -12.77 12.92 31.42
N ALA A 306 -12.54 11.78 32.09
CA ALA A 306 -12.64 11.65 33.53
C ALA A 306 -11.45 12.23 34.32
N THR A 307 -10.36 12.61 33.64
CA THR A 307 -9.15 13.13 34.28
C THR A 307 -9.14 14.66 34.24
N GLU A 308 -9.13 15.29 35.41
CA GLU A 308 -9.11 16.75 35.53
C GLU A 308 -7.91 17.36 34.79
N GLY A 309 -8.15 18.38 33.96
CA GLY A 309 -7.12 19.08 33.19
C GLY A 309 -6.51 18.30 32.02
N ALA A 310 -7.00 17.09 31.74
CA ALA A 310 -6.47 16.28 30.64
C ALA A 310 -6.98 16.72 29.25
N VAL A 311 -8.16 17.33 29.18
CA VAL A 311 -8.75 17.85 27.94
C VAL A 311 -8.23 19.26 27.65
N ASP A 312 -7.77 19.51 26.42
CA ASP A 312 -7.47 20.86 25.93
C ASP A 312 -8.78 21.59 25.61
N THR A 313 -9.42 22.16 26.66
CA THR A 313 -10.71 22.82 26.55
C THR A 313 -10.70 24.04 25.63
N ALA A 314 -9.57 24.73 25.54
CA ALA A 314 -9.41 25.88 24.63
C ALA A 314 -9.49 25.42 23.16
N PHE A 315 -8.71 24.40 22.80
CA PHE A 315 -8.73 23.82 21.46
C PHE A 315 -10.12 23.24 21.11
N VAL A 316 -10.71 22.48 22.04
CA VAL A 316 -12.04 21.87 21.86
C VAL A 316 -13.10 22.94 21.57
N THR A 317 -13.10 24.02 22.34
CA THR A 317 -14.10 25.11 22.19
C THR A 317 -13.90 25.88 20.88
N GLU A 318 -12.66 26.21 20.53
CA GLU A 318 -12.34 27.07 19.38
C GLU A 318 -12.41 26.31 18.04
N HIS A 319 -11.87 25.08 18.00
CA HIS A 319 -11.57 24.41 16.73
C HIS A 319 -12.44 23.19 16.43
N THR A 320 -13.31 22.75 17.36
CA THR A 320 -14.05 21.49 17.16
C THR A 320 -15.57 21.66 17.12
N HIS A 321 -16.24 20.62 16.62
CA HIS A 321 -17.68 20.45 16.57
C HIS A 321 -18.07 19.04 17.02
N GLY A 322 -19.24 18.86 17.64
CA GLY A 322 -19.78 17.54 18.01
C GLY A 322 -19.23 16.97 19.33
N TYR A 323 -18.55 17.78 20.16
CA TYR A 323 -17.94 17.35 21.41
C TYR A 323 -18.92 16.73 22.41
N GLU A 324 -20.08 17.33 22.61
CA GLU A 324 -21.05 16.88 23.63
C GLU A 324 -21.62 15.48 23.33
N GLU A 325 -21.98 15.23 22.07
CA GLU A 325 -22.45 13.92 21.61
C GLU A 325 -21.36 12.85 21.74
N PHE A 326 -20.16 13.19 21.32
CA PHE A 326 -18.98 12.31 21.47
C PHE A 326 -18.69 12.02 22.95
N ALA A 327 -18.62 13.03 23.81
CA ALA A 327 -18.34 12.87 25.25
C ALA A 327 -19.34 11.91 25.91
N LYS A 328 -20.61 12.09 25.64
CA LYS A 328 -21.67 11.18 26.12
C LYS A 328 -21.45 9.73 25.64
N ALA A 329 -21.09 9.54 24.38
CA ALA A 329 -20.82 8.22 23.83
C ALA A 329 -19.54 7.60 24.43
N ALA A 330 -18.50 8.40 24.67
CA ALA A 330 -17.27 7.95 25.30
C ALA A 330 -17.47 7.58 26.77
N GLU A 331 -18.22 8.37 27.53
CA GLU A 331 -18.57 8.08 28.95
C GLU A 331 -19.31 6.76 29.11
N ALA A 332 -20.06 6.33 28.09
CA ALA A 332 -20.80 5.07 28.11
C ALA A 332 -19.86 3.83 27.88
N ALA A 333 -18.59 4.00 27.55
CA ALA A 333 -17.67 2.87 27.36
C ALA A 333 -17.56 2.04 28.66
N ASP A 334 -17.61 0.72 28.50
CA ASP A 334 -17.55 -0.24 29.60
C ASP A 334 -16.19 -0.91 29.67
N TRP A 335 -15.69 -1.14 30.89
CA TRP A 335 -14.41 -1.79 31.11
C TRP A 335 -14.42 -3.27 30.71
N ASP A 336 -15.43 -4.03 31.13
CA ASP A 336 -15.47 -5.48 30.90
C ASP A 336 -15.65 -5.77 29.39
N GLU A 337 -16.48 -4.98 28.72
CA GLU A 337 -16.63 -5.04 27.27
C GLU A 337 -15.31 -4.73 26.56
N THR A 338 -14.60 -3.67 27.00
CA THR A 338 -13.30 -3.30 26.41
C THR A 338 -12.24 -4.36 26.66
N LEU A 339 -12.17 -4.95 27.86
CA LEU A 339 -11.22 -6.04 28.14
C LEU A 339 -11.54 -7.28 27.29
N ALA A 340 -12.82 -7.60 27.11
CA ALA A 340 -13.24 -8.71 26.23
C ALA A 340 -12.89 -8.47 24.78
N ALA A 341 -13.10 -7.24 24.27
CA ALA A 341 -12.81 -6.86 22.89
C ALA A 341 -11.31 -6.85 22.60
N THR A 342 -10.53 -6.30 23.51
CA THR A 342 -9.08 -6.08 23.32
C THR A 342 -8.21 -7.28 23.73
N GLY A 343 -8.66 -8.09 24.68
CA GLY A 343 -7.85 -9.11 25.33
C GLY A 343 -6.75 -8.55 26.23
N LEU A 344 -6.73 -7.22 26.46
CA LEU A 344 -5.78 -6.55 27.34
C LEU A 344 -6.23 -6.64 28.78
N THR A 345 -5.28 -6.44 29.68
CA THR A 345 -5.56 -6.30 31.10
C THR A 345 -5.76 -4.84 31.50
N ARG A 346 -6.48 -4.62 32.59
CA ARG A 346 -6.68 -3.26 33.12
C ARG A 346 -5.37 -2.52 33.43
N PRO A 347 -4.34 -3.14 34.06
CA PRO A 347 -3.06 -2.49 34.30
C PRO A 347 -2.34 -2.02 33.02
N GLU A 348 -2.44 -2.78 31.92
CA GLU A 348 -1.84 -2.38 30.64
C GLU A 348 -2.49 -1.13 30.07
N ILE A 349 -3.83 -1.04 30.13
CA ILE A 349 -4.56 0.15 29.67
C ILE A 349 -4.29 1.36 30.58
N GLU A 350 -4.23 1.17 31.90
CA GLU A 350 -3.88 2.23 32.87
C GLU A 350 -2.42 2.71 32.69
N GLN A 351 -1.51 1.82 32.32
CA GLN A 351 -0.13 2.20 31.99
C GLN A 351 -0.08 3.04 30.69
N ALA A 352 -0.85 2.64 29.66
CA ALA A 352 -0.96 3.43 28.44
C ALA A 352 -1.54 4.84 28.72
N LEU A 353 -2.60 4.92 29.52
CA LEU A 353 -3.18 6.20 29.94
C LEU A 353 -2.15 7.08 30.66
N THR A 354 -1.37 6.51 31.57
CA THR A 354 -0.32 7.25 32.30
C THR A 354 0.68 7.87 31.34
N MET A 355 1.10 7.14 30.29
CA MET A 355 2.01 7.67 29.25
C MET A 355 1.34 8.76 28.41
N VAL A 356 0.07 8.58 28.09
CA VAL A 356 -0.73 9.59 27.34
C VAL A 356 -0.86 10.88 28.13
N LEU A 357 -1.20 10.80 29.42
CA LEU A 357 -1.37 11.98 30.28
C LEU A 357 -0.05 12.72 30.53
N ALA A 358 1.08 12.01 30.54
CA ALA A 358 2.41 12.61 30.64
C ALA A 358 2.93 13.27 29.36
N SER A 359 2.23 13.09 28.22
CA SER A 359 2.60 13.65 26.91
C SER A 359 1.79 14.91 26.62
N GLU A 360 2.46 15.91 26.06
CA GLU A 360 1.78 17.08 25.47
C GLU A 360 1.64 16.97 23.95
N ARG A 361 2.55 16.22 23.31
CA ARG A 361 2.65 16.08 21.85
C ARG A 361 2.59 14.61 21.47
N THR A 362 1.40 14.16 21.11
CA THR A 362 1.17 12.76 20.74
C THR A 362 0.93 12.62 19.24
N ILE A 363 1.64 11.68 18.62
CA ILE A 363 1.41 11.23 17.24
C ILE A 363 0.85 9.81 17.29
N VAL A 364 -0.20 9.55 16.49
CA VAL A 364 -0.67 8.18 16.25
C VAL A 364 -0.34 7.80 14.80
N CYS A 365 0.52 6.79 14.65
CA CYS A 365 0.87 6.18 13.37
C CYS A 365 0.07 4.89 13.18
N TRP A 366 -0.46 4.66 11.99
CA TRP A 366 -1.11 3.39 11.66
C TRP A 366 -0.90 2.96 10.21
N ALA A 367 -1.10 1.68 9.94
CA ALA A 367 -1.13 1.09 8.60
C ALA A 367 -2.34 0.16 8.43
N MET A 368 -2.22 -0.88 7.60
CA MET A 368 -3.32 -1.77 7.22
C MET A 368 -3.98 -2.50 8.39
N GLY A 369 -3.32 -2.60 9.53
CA GLY A 369 -3.93 -3.17 10.75
C GLY A 369 -5.18 -2.44 11.20
N LEU A 370 -5.30 -1.12 10.92
CA LEU A 370 -6.49 -0.34 11.24
C LEU A 370 -7.42 -0.14 10.04
N THR A 371 -6.93 -0.30 8.79
CA THR A 371 -7.73 0.07 7.61
C THR A 371 -8.47 -1.09 6.95
N GLN A 372 -8.07 -2.34 7.21
CA GLN A 372 -8.59 -3.52 6.52
C GLN A 372 -9.51 -4.35 7.45
N HIS A 373 -10.43 -3.70 8.14
CA HIS A 373 -11.46 -4.27 9.00
C HIS A 373 -12.84 -3.74 8.62
N LYS A 374 -13.90 -4.44 9.00
CA LYS A 374 -15.27 -3.97 8.78
C LYS A 374 -15.50 -2.57 9.39
N HIS A 375 -15.07 -2.34 10.63
CA HIS A 375 -15.26 -1.08 11.37
C HIS A 375 -14.03 -0.16 11.35
N SER A 376 -13.24 -0.19 10.26
CA SER A 376 -12.00 0.59 10.16
C SER A 376 -12.22 2.11 10.18
N VAL A 377 -13.27 2.61 9.53
CA VAL A 377 -13.57 4.05 9.51
C VAL A 377 -13.95 4.55 10.92
N PRO A 378 -14.90 3.93 11.66
CA PRO A 378 -15.15 4.25 13.06
C PRO A 378 -13.90 4.14 13.95
N THR A 379 -13.07 3.15 13.77
CA THR A 379 -11.81 2.99 14.52
C THR A 379 -10.87 4.18 14.33
N ILE A 380 -10.66 4.62 13.09
CA ILE A 380 -9.78 5.77 12.79
C ILE A 380 -10.40 7.06 13.33
N ARG A 381 -11.74 7.21 13.29
CA ARG A 381 -12.42 8.33 13.92
C ARG A 381 -12.19 8.39 15.43
N GLU A 382 -12.16 7.23 16.13
CA GLU A 382 -11.82 7.21 17.57
C GLU A 382 -10.37 7.64 17.84
N VAL A 383 -9.44 7.28 16.95
CA VAL A 383 -8.06 7.80 17.00
C VAL A 383 -8.02 9.31 16.82
N VAL A 384 -8.83 9.87 15.91
CA VAL A 384 -8.91 11.32 15.73
C VAL A 384 -9.55 11.99 16.96
N ASN A 385 -10.65 11.45 17.50
CA ASN A 385 -11.27 11.94 18.72
C ASN A 385 -10.26 12.02 19.87
N PHE A 386 -9.43 10.97 20.04
CA PHE A 386 -8.35 10.92 21.02
C PHE A 386 -7.35 12.08 20.87
N LEU A 387 -6.95 12.39 19.65
CA LEU A 387 -6.01 13.48 19.38
C LEU A 387 -6.68 14.86 19.54
N LEU A 388 -7.95 15.00 19.15
CA LEU A 388 -8.71 16.25 19.29
C LEU A 388 -8.91 16.62 20.76
N LEU A 389 -9.19 15.66 21.66
CA LEU A 389 -9.32 15.90 23.10
C LEU A 389 -8.07 16.60 23.69
N ARG A 390 -6.91 16.28 23.16
CA ARG A 390 -5.62 16.76 23.64
C ARG A 390 -5.04 17.92 22.82
N GLY A 391 -5.82 18.48 21.87
CA GLY A 391 -5.34 19.55 20.96
C GLY A 391 -4.18 19.12 20.07
N ASN A 392 -4.05 17.82 19.77
CA ASN A 392 -2.91 17.24 19.08
C ASN A 392 -3.08 17.21 17.54
N ILE A 393 -3.78 18.20 16.95
CA ILE A 393 -3.83 18.45 15.51
C ILE A 393 -3.40 19.88 15.24
N GLY A 394 -2.47 20.09 14.31
CA GLY A 394 -1.93 21.41 13.99
C GLY A 394 -1.00 21.98 15.08
N ARG A 395 -0.36 21.09 15.81
CA ARG A 395 0.67 21.41 16.82
C ARG A 395 1.96 20.70 16.42
N PRO A 396 3.12 21.36 16.40
CA PRO A 396 4.39 20.70 16.11
C PRO A 396 4.65 19.50 17.03
N GLY A 397 5.05 18.39 16.44
CA GLY A 397 5.28 17.13 17.16
C GLY A 397 4.00 16.34 17.51
N ALA A 398 2.83 16.69 16.97
CA ALA A 398 1.57 16.02 17.26
C ALA A 398 0.69 15.88 16.02
N GLY A 399 -0.09 14.80 15.92
CA GLY A 399 -1.03 14.62 14.83
C GLY A 399 -1.29 13.17 14.41
N VAL A 400 -1.97 13.04 13.28
CA VAL A 400 -2.30 11.78 12.62
C VAL A 400 -1.25 11.43 11.57
N CYS A 401 -0.81 10.16 11.56
CA CYS A 401 0.20 9.65 10.62
C CYS A 401 -0.27 8.33 9.99
N PRO A 402 -1.17 8.35 8.99
CA PRO A 402 -1.46 7.18 8.18
C PRO A 402 -0.24 6.86 7.29
N VAL A 403 0.46 5.77 7.58
CA VAL A 403 1.71 5.42 6.90
C VAL A 403 1.40 4.64 5.61
N ARG A 404 1.53 5.32 4.47
CA ARG A 404 1.20 4.76 3.15
C ARG A 404 2.18 3.69 2.71
N GLY A 405 1.67 2.64 2.07
CA GLY A 405 2.46 1.49 1.66
C GLY A 405 3.30 1.72 0.41
N HIS A 406 2.69 2.16 -0.68
CA HIS A 406 3.37 2.38 -1.97
C HIS A 406 3.95 3.78 -2.09
N SER A 407 5.05 3.88 -2.86
CA SER A 407 5.87 5.09 -2.97
C SER A 407 5.17 6.33 -3.51
N ASN A 408 4.06 6.20 -4.26
CA ASN A 408 3.26 7.32 -4.78
C ASN A 408 1.74 7.13 -4.63
N VAL A 409 1.28 6.23 -3.78
CA VAL A 409 -0.16 5.98 -3.64
C VAL A 409 -0.96 7.20 -3.20
N GLN A 410 -0.33 8.14 -2.50
CA GLN A 410 -0.93 9.40 -2.12
C GLN A 410 -0.93 10.38 -3.31
N GLY A 411 0.16 10.43 -4.08
CA GLY A 411 0.27 11.24 -5.27
C GLY A 411 -0.70 10.83 -6.38
N ASP A 412 -0.93 9.54 -6.58
CA ASP A 412 -1.95 9.06 -7.52
C ASP A 412 -3.32 9.69 -7.22
N ARG A 413 -3.74 9.67 -5.94
CA ARG A 413 -4.99 10.31 -5.50
C ARG A 413 -4.98 11.81 -5.67
N THR A 414 -3.86 12.47 -5.37
CA THR A 414 -3.70 13.91 -5.55
C THR A 414 -3.80 14.30 -7.02
N MET A 415 -3.30 13.47 -7.92
CA MET A 415 -3.38 13.67 -9.38
C MET A 415 -4.74 13.32 -9.98
N GLY A 416 -5.69 12.83 -9.19
CA GLY A 416 -7.06 12.58 -9.62
C GLY A 416 -7.39 11.14 -10.00
N ILE A 417 -6.52 10.17 -9.67
CA ILE A 417 -6.88 8.73 -9.74
C ILE A 417 -7.84 8.45 -8.58
N PHE A 418 -9.11 8.61 -8.86
CA PHE A 418 -10.19 8.42 -7.91
C PHE A 418 -11.53 8.27 -8.63
N GLU A 419 -12.30 7.26 -8.25
CA GLU A 419 -13.60 6.95 -8.85
C GLU A 419 -14.73 7.92 -8.40
N ARG A 420 -14.46 8.73 -7.35
CA ARG A 420 -15.40 9.73 -6.81
C ARG A 420 -14.74 11.11 -6.73
N PRO A 421 -14.31 11.69 -7.86
CA PRO A 421 -13.59 12.97 -7.86
C PRO A 421 -14.45 14.11 -7.33
N ALA A 422 -13.83 15.08 -6.66
CA ALA A 422 -14.53 16.28 -6.22
C ALA A 422 -14.99 17.12 -7.42
N PRO A 423 -16.19 17.71 -7.38
CA PRO A 423 -16.70 18.56 -8.48
C PRO A 423 -15.73 19.67 -8.88
N ALA A 424 -15.11 20.35 -7.91
CA ALA A 424 -14.15 21.44 -8.20
C ALA A 424 -12.92 20.97 -8.99
N PHE A 425 -12.44 19.73 -8.77
CA PHE A 425 -11.36 19.15 -9.54
C PHE A 425 -11.80 18.92 -10.99
N LEU A 426 -12.99 18.36 -11.21
CA LEU A 426 -13.54 18.16 -12.56
C LEU A 426 -13.78 19.47 -13.29
N ASP A 427 -14.27 20.51 -12.60
CA ASP A 427 -14.48 21.83 -13.18
C ASP A 427 -13.15 22.47 -13.63
N ALA A 428 -12.08 22.31 -12.82
CA ALA A 428 -10.74 22.77 -13.17
C ALA A 428 -10.17 22.01 -14.38
N LEU A 429 -10.38 20.69 -14.42
CA LEU A 429 -9.96 19.82 -15.52
C LEU A 429 -10.67 20.20 -16.81
N ASP A 430 -12.00 20.31 -16.78
CA ASP A 430 -12.84 20.66 -17.92
C ASP A 430 -12.46 22.05 -18.48
N LYS A 431 -12.23 23.02 -17.60
CA LYS A 431 -11.81 24.36 -17.99
C LYS A 431 -10.43 24.37 -18.67
N GLU A 432 -9.47 23.60 -18.12
CA GLU A 432 -8.10 23.57 -18.65
C GLU A 432 -8.00 22.90 -20.00
N PHE A 433 -8.74 21.81 -20.22
CA PHE A 433 -8.63 21.00 -21.43
C PHE A 433 -9.79 21.19 -22.42
N GLY A 434 -10.84 21.91 -22.03
CA GLY A 434 -12.03 22.11 -22.88
C GLY A 434 -12.80 20.81 -23.10
N ILE A 435 -12.82 19.92 -22.13
CA ILE A 435 -13.54 18.64 -22.14
C ILE A 435 -14.79 18.72 -21.26
N THR A 436 -15.56 17.63 -21.24
CA THR A 436 -16.71 17.46 -20.34
C THR A 436 -16.53 16.15 -19.61
N SER A 437 -16.00 16.21 -18.39
CA SER A 437 -15.77 15.03 -17.56
C SER A 437 -17.09 14.44 -17.05
N PRO A 438 -17.21 13.10 -16.93
CA PRO A 438 -18.37 12.45 -16.32
C PRO A 438 -18.51 12.88 -14.85
N ARG A 439 -19.78 13.09 -14.41
CA ARG A 439 -20.08 13.55 -13.05
C ARG A 439 -20.59 12.44 -12.13
N HIS A 440 -20.92 11.27 -12.68
CA HIS A 440 -21.29 10.10 -11.90
C HIS A 440 -20.05 9.41 -11.32
N HIS A 441 -20.22 8.69 -10.23
CA HIS A 441 -19.16 7.91 -9.61
C HIS A 441 -18.79 6.71 -10.49
N GLY A 442 -17.50 6.43 -10.58
CA GLY A 442 -16.98 5.23 -11.21
C GLY A 442 -16.92 4.05 -10.23
N TYR A 443 -16.21 3.00 -10.60
CA TYR A 443 -16.05 1.76 -9.85
C TYR A 443 -14.74 1.76 -9.07
N ASP A 444 -14.82 1.42 -7.76
CA ASP A 444 -13.67 1.01 -6.96
C ASP A 444 -13.20 -0.41 -7.33
N VAL A 445 -12.17 -0.94 -6.65
CA VAL A 445 -11.60 -2.25 -6.95
C VAL A 445 -12.64 -3.38 -6.77
N VAL A 446 -13.41 -3.39 -5.69
CA VAL A 446 -14.40 -4.43 -5.41
C VAL A 446 -15.50 -4.40 -6.46
N ARG A 447 -16.04 -3.22 -6.75
CA ARG A 447 -17.08 -3.04 -7.78
C ARG A 447 -16.55 -3.37 -9.17
N SER A 448 -15.27 -3.07 -9.46
CA SER A 448 -14.62 -3.43 -10.73
C SER A 448 -14.56 -4.95 -10.95
N ILE A 449 -14.21 -5.72 -9.90
CA ILE A 449 -14.21 -7.18 -9.97
C ILE A 449 -15.65 -7.71 -10.19
N GLN A 450 -16.63 -7.13 -9.50
CA GLN A 450 -18.04 -7.47 -9.71
C GLN A 450 -18.49 -7.18 -11.14
N ALA A 451 -18.16 -5.98 -11.66
CA ALA A 451 -18.52 -5.58 -13.03
C ALA A 451 -17.90 -6.49 -14.10
N LEU A 452 -16.66 -6.95 -13.92
CA LEU A 452 -16.06 -7.96 -14.80
C LEU A 452 -16.77 -9.32 -14.66
N ARG A 453 -17.02 -9.76 -13.42
CA ARG A 453 -17.74 -11.01 -13.16
C ARG A 453 -19.13 -11.03 -13.81
N ASP A 454 -19.84 -9.93 -13.74
CA ASP A 454 -21.22 -9.82 -14.21
C ASP A 454 -21.31 -9.44 -15.70
N GLY A 455 -20.16 -9.17 -16.35
CA GLY A 455 -20.06 -8.83 -17.78
C GLY A 455 -20.43 -7.39 -18.11
N GLU A 456 -20.55 -6.53 -17.10
CA GLU A 456 -20.76 -5.08 -17.23
C GLU A 456 -19.49 -4.36 -17.71
N ALA A 457 -18.32 -4.79 -17.24
CA ALA A 457 -17.04 -4.33 -17.75
C ALA A 457 -16.42 -5.36 -18.69
N LYS A 458 -15.79 -4.89 -19.76
CA LYS A 458 -15.24 -5.71 -20.87
C LYS A 458 -13.75 -5.49 -21.10
N VAL A 459 -13.24 -4.32 -20.77
CA VAL A 459 -11.82 -3.97 -20.93
C VAL A 459 -11.22 -3.64 -19.56
N PHE A 460 -10.09 -4.26 -19.27
CA PHE A 460 -9.29 -3.96 -18.07
C PHE A 460 -7.90 -3.48 -18.48
N PHE A 461 -7.61 -2.23 -18.21
CA PHE A 461 -6.29 -1.62 -18.41
C PHE A 461 -5.63 -1.37 -17.05
N ALA A 462 -4.42 -1.88 -16.82
CA ALA A 462 -3.68 -1.71 -15.58
C ALA A 462 -2.33 -0.99 -15.80
N MET A 463 -2.14 0.13 -15.13
CA MET A 463 -0.86 0.83 -15.02
C MET A 463 -0.11 0.30 -13.80
N GLY A 464 0.78 -0.67 -14.04
CA GLY A 464 1.55 -1.35 -12.99
C GLY A 464 0.71 -2.30 -12.11
N GLY A 465 1.34 -2.79 -11.04
CA GLY A 465 0.70 -3.66 -10.07
C GLY A 465 0.65 -5.14 -10.45
N ASN A 466 0.06 -5.93 -9.57
CA ASN A 466 -0.26 -7.34 -9.74
C ASN A 466 -1.69 -7.54 -9.23
N PHE A 467 -2.66 -7.01 -9.98
CA PHE A 467 -4.06 -6.89 -9.58
C PHE A 467 -4.64 -8.22 -9.09
N VAL A 468 -4.50 -9.28 -9.88
CA VAL A 468 -5.07 -10.60 -9.58
C VAL A 468 -4.59 -11.16 -8.22
N ALA A 469 -3.30 -11.05 -7.91
CA ALA A 469 -2.78 -11.54 -6.64
C ALA A 469 -2.96 -10.54 -5.48
N ALA A 470 -3.23 -9.26 -5.77
CA ALA A 470 -3.38 -8.24 -4.74
C ALA A 470 -4.81 -8.12 -4.20
N THR A 471 -5.81 -8.53 -4.98
CA THR A 471 -7.22 -8.38 -4.68
C THR A 471 -7.78 -9.55 -3.88
N PRO A 472 -8.88 -9.37 -3.13
CA PRO A 472 -9.49 -10.44 -2.35
C PRO A 472 -10.14 -11.51 -3.23
N ASP A 473 -10.50 -12.64 -2.64
CA ASP A 473 -11.27 -13.73 -3.27
C ASP A 473 -10.63 -14.21 -4.59
N THR A 474 -9.41 -14.72 -4.49
CA THR A 474 -8.57 -15.06 -5.65
C THR A 474 -9.33 -15.85 -6.72
N THR A 475 -10.16 -16.82 -6.32
CA THR A 475 -10.96 -17.65 -7.24
C THR A 475 -11.96 -16.80 -8.02
N VAL A 476 -12.70 -15.93 -7.34
CA VAL A 476 -13.69 -15.03 -7.96
C VAL A 476 -12.99 -14.01 -8.85
N THR A 477 -11.89 -13.42 -8.36
CA THR A 477 -11.12 -12.41 -9.13
C THR A 477 -10.53 -13.01 -10.40
N GLU A 478 -9.91 -14.19 -10.33
CA GLU A 478 -9.37 -14.86 -11.52
C GLU A 478 -10.48 -15.20 -12.54
N ALA A 479 -11.61 -15.71 -12.07
CA ALA A 479 -12.75 -16.00 -12.93
C ALA A 479 -13.30 -14.71 -13.58
N ALA A 480 -13.40 -13.62 -12.84
CA ALA A 480 -13.85 -12.32 -13.36
C ALA A 480 -12.91 -11.77 -14.45
N MET A 481 -11.60 -11.81 -14.19
CA MET A 481 -10.60 -11.35 -15.17
C MET A 481 -10.65 -12.12 -16.49
N ARG A 482 -10.88 -13.45 -16.43
CA ARG A 482 -11.02 -14.28 -17.65
C ARG A 482 -12.26 -13.94 -18.49
N ARG A 483 -13.23 -13.21 -17.95
CA ARG A 483 -14.41 -12.75 -18.69
C ARG A 483 -14.18 -11.45 -19.47
N ALA A 484 -13.09 -10.74 -19.21
CA ALA A 484 -12.76 -9.56 -19.98
C ALA A 484 -12.51 -9.90 -21.44
N ARG A 485 -12.94 -9.04 -22.36
CA ARG A 485 -12.61 -9.17 -23.79
C ARG A 485 -11.14 -8.84 -24.04
N LEU A 486 -10.61 -7.86 -23.30
CA LEU A 486 -9.22 -7.45 -23.39
C LEU A 486 -8.67 -7.12 -21.99
N THR A 487 -7.52 -7.70 -21.65
CA THR A 487 -6.70 -7.29 -20.50
C THR A 487 -5.40 -6.67 -20.98
N VAL A 488 -5.05 -5.49 -20.47
CA VAL A 488 -3.83 -4.74 -20.81
C VAL A 488 -3.04 -4.45 -19.54
N HIS A 489 -1.78 -4.83 -19.52
CA HIS A 489 -0.90 -4.60 -18.37
C HIS A 489 0.35 -3.82 -18.78
N VAL A 490 0.50 -2.59 -18.28
CA VAL A 490 1.75 -1.83 -18.36
C VAL A 490 2.63 -2.30 -17.21
N SER A 491 3.76 -2.94 -17.49
CA SER A 491 4.54 -3.63 -16.47
C SER A 491 6.04 -3.63 -16.74
N THR A 492 6.83 -3.68 -15.67
CA THR A 492 8.29 -3.84 -15.76
C THR A 492 8.73 -5.30 -15.76
N LYS A 493 8.00 -6.18 -15.05
CA LYS A 493 8.29 -7.60 -14.85
C LYS A 493 7.01 -8.44 -14.92
N LEU A 494 7.16 -9.75 -15.09
CA LEU A 494 6.04 -10.67 -15.03
C LEU A 494 5.49 -10.81 -13.60
N ASN A 495 4.19 -11.05 -13.53
CA ASN A 495 3.47 -11.40 -12.31
C ASN A 495 2.20 -12.22 -12.64
N ARG A 496 1.42 -12.59 -11.63
CA ARG A 496 0.22 -13.44 -11.78
C ARG A 496 -0.81 -12.87 -12.78
N SER A 497 -0.99 -11.55 -12.83
CA SER A 497 -1.97 -10.92 -13.72
C SER A 497 -1.68 -11.14 -15.22
N HIS A 498 -0.44 -11.42 -15.60
CA HIS A 498 -0.07 -11.74 -16.98
C HIS A 498 -0.42 -13.17 -17.40
N ALA A 499 -0.70 -14.05 -16.44
CA ALA A 499 -1.07 -15.44 -16.66
C ALA A 499 -2.59 -15.69 -16.50
N VAL A 500 -3.31 -14.68 -15.99
CA VAL A 500 -4.79 -14.72 -15.86
C VAL A 500 -5.36 -13.67 -16.81
N THR A 501 -5.61 -14.08 -18.03
CA THR A 501 -5.95 -13.19 -19.15
C THR A 501 -7.43 -13.19 -19.48
N GLY A 502 -7.91 -12.10 -20.07
CA GLY A 502 -9.15 -12.09 -20.82
C GLY A 502 -9.05 -12.90 -22.10
N THR A 503 -10.06 -12.78 -22.96
CA THR A 503 -10.10 -13.44 -24.28
C THR A 503 -8.88 -13.06 -25.13
N ARG A 504 -8.45 -11.79 -25.02
CA ARG A 504 -7.20 -11.26 -25.59
C ARG A 504 -6.41 -10.55 -24.49
N ALA A 505 -5.08 -10.51 -24.62
CA ALA A 505 -4.25 -9.84 -23.63
C ALA A 505 -3.05 -9.13 -24.25
N LEU A 506 -2.65 -8.01 -23.64
CA LEU A 506 -1.45 -7.25 -23.96
C LEU A 506 -0.58 -7.04 -22.73
N ILE A 507 0.73 -7.21 -22.91
CA ILE A 507 1.74 -6.80 -21.92
C ILE A 507 2.58 -5.71 -22.57
N LEU A 508 2.53 -4.51 -21.98
CA LEU A 508 3.22 -3.31 -22.45
C LEU A 508 4.40 -3.00 -21.52
N PRO A 509 5.65 -3.20 -21.97
CA PRO A 509 6.82 -3.01 -21.12
C PRO A 509 7.12 -1.53 -20.94
N THR A 510 7.39 -1.12 -19.68
CA THR A 510 7.68 0.27 -19.37
C THR A 510 9.06 0.47 -18.74
N LEU A 511 9.55 1.71 -18.77
CA LEU A 511 10.71 2.13 -18.01
C LEU A 511 10.43 1.98 -16.51
N GLY A 512 11.44 1.56 -15.74
CA GLY A 512 11.43 1.65 -14.30
C GLY A 512 11.94 3.00 -13.82
N ARG A 513 11.77 3.34 -12.55
CA ARG A 513 12.32 4.56 -11.96
C ARG A 513 13.83 4.64 -12.01
N THR A 514 14.50 3.49 -12.08
CA THR A 514 15.96 3.38 -12.23
C THR A 514 16.45 3.70 -13.64
N ASP A 515 15.59 3.59 -14.67
CA ASP A 515 15.97 3.78 -16.05
C ASP A 515 16.01 5.27 -16.44
N LYS A 516 16.96 5.65 -17.30
CA LYS A 516 16.95 6.97 -17.93
C LYS A 516 15.75 7.10 -18.84
N ASP A 517 15.01 8.17 -18.66
CA ASP A 517 13.98 8.60 -19.59
C ASP A 517 14.49 9.75 -20.45
N THR A 518 14.39 9.61 -21.77
CA THR A 518 14.82 10.63 -22.72
C THR A 518 13.78 10.77 -23.80
N GLN A 519 13.17 11.93 -23.87
CA GLN A 519 12.15 12.30 -24.86
C GLN A 519 12.70 13.35 -25.83
N ALA A 520 11.89 13.86 -26.73
CA ALA A 520 12.33 14.80 -27.76
C ALA A 520 12.94 16.10 -27.19
N SER A 521 12.52 16.59 -26.01
CA SER A 521 13.10 17.74 -25.34
C SER A 521 14.36 17.43 -24.56
N GLY A 522 14.78 16.16 -24.49
CA GLY A 522 15.94 15.70 -23.74
C GLY A 522 15.61 14.78 -22.55
N LYS A 523 16.49 14.76 -21.55
CA LYS A 523 16.33 13.94 -20.35
C LYS A 523 15.13 14.41 -19.53
N GLN A 524 14.28 13.47 -19.16
CA GLN A 524 13.11 13.72 -18.34
C GLN A 524 13.31 13.26 -16.90
N PHE A 525 12.43 13.71 -16.04
CA PHE A 525 12.22 13.19 -14.70
C PHE A 525 10.72 13.17 -14.40
N VAL A 526 10.35 12.34 -13.47
CA VAL A 526 8.99 12.26 -12.92
C VAL A 526 8.98 12.69 -11.47
N THR A 527 7.80 12.91 -10.90
CA THR A 527 7.63 13.31 -9.50
C THR A 527 6.76 12.33 -8.74
N VAL A 528 6.91 12.31 -7.42
CA VAL A 528 6.14 11.49 -6.48
C VAL A 528 5.77 12.31 -5.25
N GLU A 529 4.71 11.90 -4.55
CA GLU A 529 4.27 12.45 -3.27
C GLU A 529 4.36 11.38 -2.18
N ASP A 530 5.11 11.65 -1.11
CA ASP A 530 5.25 10.73 0.01
C ASP A 530 4.07 10.79 1.02
N SER A 531 4.14 9.98 2.09
CA SER A 531 3.09 9.88 3.12
C SER A 531 2.85 11.18 3.90
N MET A 532 3.80 12.11 3.88
CA MET A 532 3.73 13.37 4.62
C MET A 532 3.48 14.57 3.71
N GLY A 533 3.15 14.32 2.43
CA GLY A 533 2.79 15.35 1.46
C GLY A 533 4.00 16.10 0.90
N MET A 534 5.20 15.51 0.93
CA MET A 534 6.36 16.05 0.24
C MET A 534 6.37 15.57 -1.22
N VAL A 535 6.49 16.51 -2.14
CA VAL A 535 6.62 16.25 -3.59
C VAL A 535 8.08 16.38 -3.98
N HIS A 536 8.66 15.32 -4.54
CA HIS A 536 10.06 15.32 -4.95
C HIS A 536 10.28 14.67 -6.32
N ALA A 537 11.41 15.01 -6.94
CA ALA A 537 11.76 14.53 -8.27
C ALA A 537 12.45 13.16 -8.21
N SER A 538 12.18 12.33 -9.22
CA SER A 538 12.79 11.01 -9.42
C SER A 538 13.45 10.95 -10.79
N ARG A 539 14.78 10.76 -10.83
CA ARG A 539 15.62 10.77 -12.04
C ARG A 539 16.39 9.47 -12.18
N GLY A 540 15.93 8.59 -13.06
CA GLY A 540 16.66 7.36 -13.40
C GLY A 540 18.00 7.64 -14.07
N ASN A 541 18.97 6.77 -13.84
CA ASN A 541 20.34 6.94 -14.35
C ASN A 541 20.87 5.74 -15.13
N LEU A 542 20.13 4.64 -15.20
CA LEU A 542 20.54 3.41 -15.88
C LEU A 542 20.08 3.39 -17.34
N THR A 543 20.87 2.74 -18.18
CA THR A 543 20.41 2.41 -19.54
C THR A 543 19.20 1.48 -19.44
N PRO A 544 18.10 1.78 -20.15
CA PRO A 544 16.89 0.96 -20.17
C PRO A 544 17.17 -0.51 -20.51
N ALA A 545 16.32 -1.39 -20.03
CA ALA A 545 16.46 -2.84 -20.21
C ALA A 545 16.40 -3.26 -21.69
N SER A 546 15.73 -2.47 -22.52
CA SER A 546 15.57 -2.66 -23.96
C SER A 546 15.31 -1.30 -24.64
N PRO A 547 15.67 -1.13 -25.93
CA PRO A 547 15.33 0.05 -26.70
C PRO A 547 13.82 0.14 -27.04
N HIS A 548 13.07 -0.94 -26.82
CA HIS A 548 11.63 -0.99 -27.11
C HIS A 548 10.77 -0.56 -25.91
N LEU A 549 11.35 -0.12 -24.79
CA LEU A 549 10.59 0.36 -23.65
C LEU A 549 10.10 1.80 -23.89
N LEU A 550 8.85 2.06 -23.49
CA LEU A 550 8.33 3.41 -23.37
C LEU A 550 8.14 3.76 -21.89
N SER A 551 8.15 5.03 -21.58
CA SER A 551 7.75 5.51 -20.24
C SER A 551 6.24 5.47 -20.06
N GLU A 552 5.76 5.43 -18.82
CA GLU A 552 4.33 5.46 -18.52
C GLU A 552 3.64 6.70 -19.13
N PRO A 553 4.18 7.95 -19.00
CA PRO A 553 3.59 9.10 -19.68
C PRO A 553 3.52 8.97 -21.20
N ALA A 554 4.56 8.44 -21.84
CA ALA A 554 4.56 8.24 -23.29
C ALA A 554 3.54 7.17 -23.73
N ILE A 555 3.38 6.09 -22.95
CA ILE A 555 2.37 5.06 -23.23
C ILE A 555 0.96 5.67 -23.18
N VAL A 556 0.64 6.45 -22.15
CA VAL A 556 -0.67 7.08 -22.02
C VAL A 556 -0.91 8.10 -23.14
N ALA A 557 0.06 8.96 -23.44
CA ALA A 557 -0.08 9.99 -24.47
C ALA A 557 -0.30 9.37 -25.86
N ARG A 558 0.44 8.31 -26.21
CA ARG A 558 0.24 7.60 -27.49
C ARG A 558 -1.08 6.84 -27.53
N LEU A 559 -1.48 6.20 -26.42
CA LEU A 559 -2.77 5.53 -26.31
C LEU A 559 -3.92 6.52 -26.50
N ALA A 560 -3.87 7.67 -25.83
CA ALA A 560 -4.89 8.70 -25.94
C ALA A 560 -5.05 9.18 -27.39
N ARG A 561 -3.94 9.42 -28.08
CA ARG A 561 -3.97 9.79 -29.52
C ARG A 561 -4.59 8.71 -30.40
N ALA A 562 -4.30 7.44 -30.10
CA ALA A 562 -4.86 6.32 -30.87
C ALA A 562 -6.36 6.12 -30.62
N VAL A 563 -6.85 6.40 -29.42
CA VAL A 563 -8.26 6.19 -29.03
C VAL A 563 -9.12 7.40 -29.34
N LEU A 564 -8.66 8.59 -28.95
CA LEU A 564 -9.44 9.84 -29.04
C LEU A 564 -9.32 10.50 -30.42
N GLY A 565 -8.26 10.20 -31.19
CA GLY A 565 -8.08 10.68 -32.56
C GLY A 565 -7.92 12.19 -32.63
N ALA A 566 -8.35 12.75 -33.76
CA ALA A 566 -8.25 14.17 -34.07
C ALA A 566 -9.28 15.06 -33.34
N ASP A 567 -10.26 14.48 -32.70
CA ASP A 567 -11.31 15.21 -31.98
C ASP A 567 -10.81 15.70 -30.62
N SER A 568 -9.75 15.09 -30.07
CA SER A 568 -9.11 15.52 -28.83
C SER A 568 -8.36 16.84 -29.03
N ARG A 569 -8.66 17.82 -28.17
CA ARG A 569 -7.95 19.10 -28.07
C ARG A 569 -6.78 19.08 -27.10
N THR A 570 -6.65 18.00 -26.32
CA THR A 570 -5.58 17.81 -25.36
C THR A 570 -4.24 17.64 -26.08
N PRO A 571 -3.19 18.36 -25.70
CA PRO A 571 -1.91 18.36 -26.42
C PRO A 571 -1.05 17.13 -26.08
N TRP A 572 -1.57 15.94 -26.34
CA TRP A 572 -0.96 14.66 -26.01
C TRP A 572 0.46 14.48 -26.55
N GLU A 573 0.74 15.03 -27.74
CA GLU A 573 2.08 14.97 -28.33
C GLU A 573 3.10 15.83 -27.57
N GLU A 574 2.67 17.00 -27.07
CA GLU A 574 3.53 17.86 -26.24
C GLU A 574 3.88 17.18 -24.90
N PHE A 575 2.91 16.49 -24.31
CA PHE A 575 3.11 15.75 -23.06
C PHE A 575 4.12 14.62 -23.20
N GLU A 576 4.11 13.90 -24.32
CA GLU A 576 5.13 12.89 -24.62
C GLU A 576 6.51 13.53 -24.81
N ARG A 577 6.58 14.69 -25.47
CA ARG A 577 7.85 15.35 -25.80
C ARG A 577 8.56 15.95 -24.60
N ASP A 578 7.79 16.52 -23.64
CA ASP A 578 8.34 17.24 -22.49
C ASP A 578 7.40 17.16 -21.27
N TYR A 579 7.83 16.51 -20.21
CA TYR A 579 7.00 16.38 -19.00
C TYR A 579 6.85 17.68 -18.20
N ALA A 580 7.64 18.71 -18.51
CA ALA A 580 7.42 20.05 -17.94
C ALA A 580 6.05 20.59 -18.37
N THR A 581 5.58 20.28 -19.59
CA THR A 581 4.26 20.70 -20.07
C THR A 581 3.13 20.02 -19.31
N ILE A 582 3.31 18.76 -18.86
CA ILE A 582 2.36 18.06 -17.98
C ILE A 582 2.28 18.78 -16.62
N ARG A 583 3.44 19.09 -16.01
CA ARG A 583 3.50 19.80 -14.72
C ARG A 583 2.90 21.20 -14.78
N ASP A 584 3.01 21.90 -15.92
CA ASP A 584 2.32 23.18 -16.14
C ASP A 584 0.79 23.02 -16.12
N ARG A 585 0.26 21.92 -16.64
CA ARG A 585 -1.18 21.63 -16.58
C ARG A 585 -1.60 21.22 -15.16
N ILE A 586 -0.80 20.37 -14.49
CA ILE A 586 -1.04 20.02 -13.09
C ILE A 586 -1.12 21.29 -12.23
N SER A 587 -0.24 22.29 -12.46
CA SER A 587 -0.24 23.58 -11.74
C SER A 587 -1.58 24.33 -11.84
N ARG A 588 -2.30 24.17 -12.94
CA ARG A 588 -3.59 24.86 -13.18
C ARG A 588 -4.82 24.06 -12.73
N VAL A 589 -4.67 22.76 -12.54
CA VAL A 589 -5.78 21.86 -12.22
C VAL A 589 -5.76 21.41 -10.75
N VAL A 590 -4.56 21.12 -10.21
CA VAL A 590 -4.40 20.51 -8.89
C VAL A 590 -3.97 21.56 -7.87
N ALA A 591 -4.84 21.86 -6.92
CA ALA A 591 -4.56 22.82 -5.85
C ALA A 591 -3.30 22.42 -5.05
N GLY A 592 -2.46 23.38 -4.72
CA GLY A 592 -1.19 23.18 -4.00
C GLY A 592 0.01 22.90 -4.91
N PHE A 593 -0.21 22.79 -6.23
CA PHE A 593 0.85 22.59 -7.22
C PHE A 593 1.15 23.84 -8.07
N GLU A 594 0.72 25.01 -7.63
CA GLU A 594 1.00 26.26 -8.30
C GLU A 594 2.52 26.41 -8.52
N ASP A 595 2.92 26.91 -9.70
CA ASP A 595 4.31 27.08 -10.12
C ASP A 595 5.19 25.81 -10.01
N PHE A 596 4.60 24.64 -10.30
CA PHE A 596 5.20 23.33 -10.06
C PHE A 596 6.64 23.20 -10.59
N ASN A 597 6.88 23.54 -11.87
CA ASN A 597 8.20 23.46 -12.47
C ASN A 597 9.22 24.36 -11.76
N THR A 598 8.82 25.57 -11.38
CA THR A 598 9.69 26.50 -10.64
C THR A 598 10.00 25.99 -9.24
N ARG A 599 8.98 25.49 -8.53
CA ARG A 599 9.13 24.99 -7.16
C ARG A 599 10.02 23.75 -7.10
N ILE A 600 9.81 22.77 -7.99
CA ILE A 600 10.64 21.55 -8.00
C ILE A 600 12.08 21.81 -8.41
N ALA A 601 12.33 22.83 -9.23
CA ALA A 601 13.68 23.28 -9.58
C ALA A 601 14.36 24.02 -8.43
N ALA A 602 13.63 24.87 -7.70
CA ALA A 602 14.13 25.63 -6.55
C ALA A 602 14.40 24.76 -5.32
N HIS A 603 13.70 23.64 -5.19
CA HIS A 603 13.78 22.73 -4.04
C HIS A 603 14.21 21.33 -4.46
N PRO A 604 15.50 21.06 -4.70
CA PRO A 604 15.99 19.75 -5.13
C PRO A 604 15.64 18.58 -4.17
N GLY A 605 15.45 18.89 -2.89
CA GLY A 605 15.01 17.92 -1.86
C GLY A 605 13.51 17.67 -1.84
N GLY A 606 12.74 18.41 -2.65
CA GLY A 606 11.27 18.38 -2.66
C GLY A 606 10.64 19.58 -1.96
N PHE A 607 9.32 19.71 -2.08
CA PHE A 607 8.53 20.75 -1.40
C PHE A 607 7.27 20.15 -0.79
N ALA A 608 6.85 20.72 0.35
CA ALA A 608 5.65 20.32 1.04
C ALA A 608 4.39 20.87 0.34
N LEU A 609 3.35 20.04 0.24
CA LEU A 609 2.02 20.49 -0.13
C LEU A 609 1.36 21.20 1.07
N PRO A 610 0.53 22.24 0.81
CA PRO A 610 -0.25 22.88 1.86
C PRO A 610 -1.18 21.87 2.56
N HIS A 611 -1.28 22.00 3.88
CA HIS A 611 -2.16 21.15 4.69
C HIS A 611 -2.82 21.99 5.79
N ALA A 612 -3.97 22.57 5.49
CA ALA A 612 -4.61 23.58 6.34
C ALA A 612 -4.79 23.14 7.82
N PRO A 613 -5.18 21.88 8.15
CA PRO A 613 -5.22 21.42 9.54
C PRO A 613 -3.86 21.42 10.25
N ARG A 614 -2.77 21.05 9.55
CA ARG A 614 -1.40 21.05 10.09
C ARG A 614 -0.84 22.46 10.22
N ASP A 615 -0.97 23.23 9.14
CA ASP A 615 -0.22 24.49 8.99
C ASP A 615 -0.93 25.67 9.65
N GLU A 616 -2.28 25.66 9.71
CA GLU A 616 -3.12 26.81 10.09
C GLU A 616 -4.19 26.48 11.16
N ARG A 617 -4.33 25.23 11.59
CA ARG A 617 -5.48 24.73 12.38
C ARG A 617 -6.83 25.08 11.75
N ARG A 618 -6.88 25.17 10.45
CA ARG A 618 -8.10 25.41 9.66
C ARG A 618 -8.60 24.08 9.08
N PHE A 619 -9.83 23.73 9.41
CA PHE A 619 -10.40 22.43 9.08
C PHE A 619 -11.45 22.59 7.97
N PRO A 620 -11.14 22.19 6.71
CA PRO A 620 -12.05 22.33 5.57
C PRO A 620 -13.12 21.22 5.55
N THR A 621 -13.78 21.00 6.67
CA THR A 621 -14.95 20.13 6.81
C THR A 621 -16.23 20.90 6.48
N ALA A 622 -17.37 20.20 6.41
CA ALA A 622 -18.67 20.83 6.20
C ALA A 622 -19.05 21.81 7.34
N THR A 623 -18.52 21.58 8.56
CA THR A 623 -18.75 22.48 9.73
C THR A 623 -17.74 23.62 9.81
N GLY A 624 -16.67 23.61 9.00
CA GLY A 624 -15.54 24.52 9.11
C GLY A 624 -14.65 24.28 10.34
N ARG A 625 -14.89 23.20 11.09
CA ARG A 625 -14.18 22.79 12.31
C ARG A 625 -13.79 21.32 12.24
N ALA A 626 -12.86 20.88 13.09
CA ALA A 626 -12.59 19.45 13.28
C ALA A 626 -13.82 18.79 13.95
N ASN A 627 -14.23 17.64 13.43
CA ASN A 627 -15.44 16.98 13.91
C ASN A 627 -15.08 15.84 14.87
N PHE A 628 -15.56 15.92 16.10
CA PHE A 628 -15.76 14.74 16.93
C PHE A 628 -16.86 13.87 16.34
N THR A 629 -16.76 12.58 16.49
CA THR A 629 -17.73 11.62 16.00
C THR A 629 -18.10 10.63 17.08
N ALA A 630 -19.35 10.23 17.11
CA ALA A 630 -19.86 9.16 17.96
C ALA A 630 -20.32 8.00 17.09
N ALA A 631 -19.76 6.82 17.30
CA ALA A 631 -20.15 5.59 16.61
C ALA A 631 -20.29 4.46 17.64
N PRO A 632 -21.18 3.47 17.42
CA PRO A 632 -21.18 2.27 18.24
C PRO A 632 -19.80 1.59 18.22
N VAL A 633 -19.41 1.00 19.35
CA VAL A 633 -18.23 0.13 19.40
C VAL A 633 -18.69 -1.27 18.98
N GLU A 634 -18.08 -1.78 17.93
CA GLU A 634 -18.34 -3.14 17.45
C GLU A 634 -17.01 -3.89 17.31
N PHE A 635 -16.99 -5.13 17.74
CA PHE A 635 -15.84 -6.03 17.59
C PHE A 635 -16.31 -7.43 17.26
N PRO A 636 -15.44 -8.25 16.59
CA PRO A 636 -15.84 -9.59 16.19
C PRO A 636 -16.05 -10.52 17.38
N GLU A 637 -17.23 -11.11 17.49
CA GLU A 637 -17.51 -12.25 18.37
C GLU A 637 -17.29 -13.55 17.61
N LEU A 638 -16.53 -14.48 18.20
CA LEU A 638 -16.17 -15.72 17.55
C LEU A 638 -16.97 -16.90 18.09
N PRO A 639 -17.55 -17.73 17.21
CA PRO A 639 -18.03 -19.05 17.61
C PRO A 639 -16.90 -19.91 18.17
N ALA A 640 -17.24 -20.89 19.00
CA ALA A 640 -16.25 -21.83 19.53
C ALA A 640 -15.51 -22.57 18.39
N GLY A 641 -14.21 -22.76 18.56
CA GLY A 641 -13.35 -23.43 17.56
C GLY A 641 -12.99 -22.57 16.35
N ARG A 642 -13.19 -21.24 16.42
CA ARG A 642 -12.83 -20.29 15.35
C ARG A 642 -11.76 -19.33 15.82
N LEU A 643 -10.94 -18.86 14.86
CA LEU A 643 -9.97 -17.79 15.06
C LEU A 643 -10.19 -16.65 14.06
N LEU A 644 -9.79 -15.44 14.44
CA LEU A 644 -9.67 -14.33 13.52
C LEU A 644 -8.30 -14.36 12.83
N LEU A 645 -8.31 -14.54 11.53
CA LEU A 645 -7.11 -14.50 10.71
C LEU A 645 -6.82 -13.06 10.25
N GLN A 646 -5.59 -12.60 10.48
CA GLN A 646 -5.03 -11.46 9.77
C GLN A 646 -4.07 -11.91 8.66
N THR A 647 -4.23 -11.35 7.47
CA THR A 647 -3.24 -11.53 6.41
C THR A 647 -2.01 -10.69 6.69
N LEU A 648 -0.80 -11.23 6.55
CA LEU A 648 0.46 -10.55 6.84
C LEU A 648 1.30 -10.30 5.59
N ARG A 649 2.17 -9.29 5.66
CA ARG A 649 3.32 -9.15 4.76
C ARG A 649 4.53 -9.80 5.41
N SER A 650 5.30 -10.58 4.63
CA SER A 650 6.61 -11.06 5.06
C SER A 650 7.65 -9.94 4.98
N HIS A 651 8.80 -10.13 5.62
CA HIS A 651 9.94 -9.26 5.39
C HIS A 651 10.37 -9.32 3.92
N ASP A 652 10.90 -8.23 3.37
CA ASP A 652 11.24 -8.07 1.96
C ASP A 652 10.05 -8.06 0.98
N GLN A 653 8.83 -7.86 1.45
CA GLN A 653 7.65 -7.84 0.60
C GLN A 653 7.12 -6.41 0.39
N TYR A 654 6.90 -6.06 -0.89
CA TYR A 654 6.06 -4.93 -1.28
C TYR A 654 4.83 -5.45 -2.01
N ASN A 655 3.76 -5.64 -1.26
CA ASN A 655 2.52 -6.28 -1.72
C ASN A 655 2.82 -7.59 -2.49
N THR A 656 2.34 -7.71 -3.72
CA THR A 656 2.48 -8.92 -4.52
C THR A 656 3.47 -8.78 -5.68
N THR A 657 4.14 -7.64 -5.81
CA THR A 657 5.07 -7.39 -6.92
C THR A 657 6.52 -7.74 -6.59
N ILE A 658 6.88 -7.65 -5.32
CA ILE A 658 8.22 -7.98 -4.82
C ILE A 658 8.06 -8.73 -3.52
N TYR A 659 8.52 -9.97 -3.45
CA TYR A 659 8.58 -10.75 -2.23
C TYR A 659 9.58 -11.90 -2.33
N GLY A 660 10.02 -12.38 -1.16
CA GLY A 660 10.90 -13.52 -1.02
C GLY A 660 10.17 -14.73 -0.44
N LEU A 661 10.89 -15.84 -0.32
CA LEU A 661 10.41 -17.05 0.33
C LEU A 661 10.83 -17.12 1.81
N ASP A 662 11.62 -16.14 2.26
CA ASP A 662 12.11 -16.08 3.64
C ASP A 662 11.51 -14.85 4.37
N ASP A 663 11.03 -15.05 5.58
CA ASP A 663 10.74 -13.97 6.53
C ASP A 663 11.73 -14.05 7.70
N ARG A 664 12.86 -13.37 7.56
CA ARG A 664 13.94 -13.39 8.54
C ARG A 664 13.53 -12.86 9.91
N TYR A 665 12.51 -11.99 9.98
CA TYR A 665 12.07 -11.37 11.24
C TYR A 665 11.05 -12.21 11.99
N ARG A 666 10.50 -13.25 11.35
CA ARG A 666 9.63 -14.24 11.99
C ARG A 666 10.21 -15.66 11.96
N GLY A 667 11.47 -15.82 11.54
CA GLY A 667 12.17 -17.11 11.52
C GLY A 667 11.66 -18.08 10.45
N ILE A 668 11.00 -17.61 9.39
CA ILE A 668 10.45 -18.46 8.33
C ILE A 668 11.40 -18.48 7.13
N LYS A 669 11.69 -19.67 6.60
CA LYS A 669 12.58 -19.88 5.45
C LYS A 669 11.98 -20.85 4.43
N GLY A 670 12.22 -20.57 3.15
CA GLY A 670 11.95 -21.48 2.03
C GLY A 670 10.48 -21.67 1.68
N GLY A 671 9.56 -20.89 2.26
CA GLY A 671 8.13 -21.02 1.94
C GLY A 671 7.27 -19.98 2.66
N ARG A 672 6.00 -19.92 2.24
CA ARG A 672 5.05 -18.91 2.72
C ARG A 672 3.74 -19.50 3.23
N ARG A 673 3.46 -20.77 2.95
CA ARG A 673 2.26 -21.45 3.45
C ARG A 673 2.44 -21.86 4.91
N ILE A 674 2.36 -20.86 5.81
CA ILE A 674 2.36 -21.08 7.26
C ILE A 674 1.19 -20.33 7.89
N VAL A 675 0.68 -20.88 8.99
CA VAL A 675 -0.27 -20.20 9.87
C VAL A 675 0.30 -20.14 11.28
N MET A 676 0.39 -18.93 11.79
CA MET A 676 0.88 -18.64 13.15
C MET A 676 -0.32 -18.65 14.10
N VAL A 677 -0.26 -19.45 15.14
CA VAL A 677 -1.34 -19.65 16.12
C VAL A 677 -0.74 -19.58 17.53
N ASN A 678 -1.47 -18.95 18.45
CA ASN A 678 -1.10 -18.94 19.86
C ASN A 678 -1.02 -20.40 20.38
N PRO A 679 0.03 -20.78 21.15
CA PRO A 679 0.19 -22.16 21.63
C PRO A 679 -1.03 -22.69 22.41
N GLU A 680 -1.67 -21.87 23.25
CA GLU A 680 -2.86 -22.26 24.02
C GLU A 680 -4.09 -22.44 23.13
N ASP A 681 -4.26 -21.62 22.07
CA ASP A 681 -5.33 -21.81 21.09
C ASP A 681 -5.06 -23.04 20.23
N ALA A 682 -3.79 -23.26 19.86
CA ALA A 682 -3.39 -24.45 19.10
C ALA A 682 -3.69 -25.75 19.91
N GLU A 683 -3.36 -25.79 21.19
CA GLU A 683 -3.68 -26.92 22.07
C GLU A 683 -5.20 -27.14 22.16
N ALA A 684 -5.97 -26.07 22.37
CA ALA A 684 -7.43 -26.13 22.44
C ALA A 684 -8.10 -26.63 21.15
N LEU A 685 -7.45 -26.37 20.01
CA LEU A 685 -7.91 -26.78 18.67
C LEU A 685 -7.29 -28.10 18.17
N GLY A 686 -6.42 -28.73 18.98
CA GLY A 686 -5.74 -29.97 18.59
C GLY A 686 -4.68 -29.81 17.48
N LEU A 687 -4.14 -28.60 17.31
CA LEU A 687 -3.14 -28.27 16.30
C LEU A 687 -1.72 -28.47 16.86
N THR A 688 -0.97 -29.37 16.22
CA THR A 688 0.43 -29.63 16.60
C THR A 688 1.39 -28.72 15.85
N ASP A 689 2.40 -28.18 16.53
CA ASP A 689 3.44 -27.39 15.89
C ASP A 689 4.13 -28.19 14.78
N GLY A 690 4.25 -27.60 13.60
CA GLY A 690 4.84 -28.23 12.42
C GLY A 690 3.90 -29.17 11.63
N SER A 691 2.70 -29.45 12.12
CA SER A 691 1.69 -30.20 11.34
C SER A 691 1.13 -29.35 10.19
N TYR A 692 0.46 -30.00 9.25
CA TYR A 692 -0.21 -29.33 8.13
C TYR A 692 -1.72 -29.35 8.30
N THR A 693 -2.36 -28.27 7.88
CA THR A 693 -3.81 -28.08 7.97
C THR A 693 -4.29 -27.24 6.80
N ASP A 694 -5.55 -27.36 6.46
CA ASP A 694 -6.24 -26.43 5.56
C ASP A 694 -6.91 -25.33 6.38
N LEU A 695 -6.90 -24.13 5.84
CA LEU A 695 -7.62 -22.98 6.39
C LEU A 695 -8.90 -22.79 5.61
N VAL A 696 -10.04 -22.76 6.30
CA VAL A 696 -11.34 -22.53 5.68
C VAL A 696 -11.97 -21.29 6.28
N SER A 697 -12.37 -20.33 5.42
CA SER A 697 -13.03 -19.12 5.89
C SER A 697 -14.54 -19.24 5.88
N GLU A 698 -15.17 -18.53 6.81
CA GLU A 698 -16.63 -18.49 6.96
C GLU A 698 -17.14 -17.09 6.65
N TRP A 699 -18.16 -17.00 5.80
CA TRP A 699 -18.83 -15.77 5.46
C TRP A 699 -20.32 -15.98 5.19
N LYS A 700 -21.10 -14.93 5.31
CA LYS A 700 -22.56 -14.96 5.16
C LYS A 700 -23.09 -15.37 3.78
N ASP A 701 -22.24 -15.44 2.76
CA ASP A 701 -22.62 -15.86 1.40
C ASP A 701 -22.68 -17.38 1.25
N GLY A 702 -22.26 -18.15 2.24
CA GLY A 702 -22.30 -19.62 2.22
C GLY A 702 -21.31 -20.25 1.25
N VAL A 703 -20.38 -19.49 0.68
CA VAL A 703 -19.33 -20.01 -0.24
C VAL A 703 -18.16 -20.51 0.59
N GLU A 704 -17.78 -21.76 0.40
CA GLU A 704 -16.55 -22.31 0.99
C GLU A 704 -15.33 -21.71 0.29
N ARG A 705 -14.42 -21.19 1.09
CA ARG A 705 -13.11 -20.68 0.64
C ARG A 705 -12.02 -21.36 1.43
N ARG A 706 -11.16 -22.07 0.72
CA ARG A 706 -10.12 -22.94 1.30
C ARG A 706 -8.74 -22.52 0.84
N ALA A 707 -7.80 -22.50 1.77
CA ALA A 707 -6.37 -22.37 1.51
C ALA A 707 -5.67 -23.62 2.04
N GLU A 708 -5.16 -24.45 1.14
CA GLU A 708 -4.69 -25.80 1.43
C GLU A 708 -3.23 -25.85 1.87
N GLY A 709 -2.88 -26.81 2.72
CA GLY A 709 -1.52 -27.22 3.03
C GLY A 709 -0.71 -26.18 3.79
N PHE A 710 -1.28 -25.52 4.79
CA PHE A 710 -0.58 -24.57 5.66
C PHE A 710 0.11 -25.27 6.83
N ARG A 711 1.39 -25.02 7.02
CA ARG A 711 2.14 -25.50 8.19
C ARG A 711 1.75 -24.70 9.42
N VAL A 712 1.34 -25.37 10.49
CA VAL A 712 1.06 -24.75 11.78
C VAL A 712 2.39 -24.34 12.44
N VAL A 713 2.43 -23.10 12.93
CA VAL A 713 3.56 -22.54 13.66
C VAL A 713 3.05 -22.00 14.98
N HIS A 714 3.52 -22.54 16.09
CA HIS A 714 3.26 -21.98 17.42
C HIS A 714 3.98 -20.64 17.53
N TYR A 715 3.21 -19.56 17.59
CA TYR A 715 3.73 -18.21 17.62
C TYR A 715 2.97 -17.37 18.65
N PRO A 716 3.60 -16.43 19.36
CA PRO A 716 2.93 -15.65 20.40
C PRO A 716 1.97 -14.60 19.78
N THR A 717 0.92 -15.05 19.10
CA THR A 717 -0.19 -14.20 18.66
C THR A 717 -1.12 -13.89 19.83
N ALA A 718 -1.91 -12.82 19.73
CA ALA A 718 -3.00 -12.59 20.68
C ALA A 718 -3.99 -13.77 20.67
N ARG A 719 -4.58 -14.11 21.83
CA ARG A 719 -5.54 -15.21 21.96
C ARG A 719 -6.77 -14.97 21.07
N GLY A 720 -7.28 -16.03 20.46
CA GLY A 720 -8.37 -15.99 19.49
C GLY A 720 -7.97 -15.44 18.12
N CYS A 721 -6.66 -15.23 17.87
CA CYS A 721 -6.14 -14.66 16.63
C CYS A 721 -5.15 -15.60 15.95
N ALA A 722 -5.17 -15.62 14.62
CA ALA A 722 -4.20 -16.27 13.76
C ALA A 722 -3.59 -15.29 12.76
N ALA A 723 -2.44 -15.67 12.19
CA ALA A 723 -1.79 -14.87 11.18
C ALA A 723 -1.18 -15.75 10.08
N ALA A 724 -1.35 -15.36 8.82
CA ALA A 724 -0.76 -16.07 7.69
C ALA A 724 -0.41 -15.08 6.56
N TYR A 725 0.45 -15.49 5.62
CA TYR A 725 0.96 -14.59 4.62
C TYR A 725 -0.01 -14.27 3.49
N TYR A 726 -0.03 -13.03 3.10
CA TYR A 726 -0.61 -12.47 1.90
C TYR A 726 0.45 -12.54 0.75
N PRO A 727 0.13 -12.97 -0.48
CA PRO A 727 -1.22 -13.19 -1.01
C PRO A 727 -1.80 -14.61 -0.86
N GLU A 728 -1.06 -15.54 -0.28
CA GLU A 728 -1.45 -16.96 -0.21
C GLU A 728 -2.82 -17.16 0.47
N THR A 729 -3.19 -16.26 1.37
CA THR A 729 -4.48 -16.28 2.07
C THR A 729 -5.56 -15.38 1.46
N ASN A 730 -5.31 -14.73 0.30
CA ASN A 730 -6.35 -13.90 -0.33
C ASN A 730 -7.59 -14.67 -0.79
N VAL A 731 -7.43 -15.94 -1.10
CA VAL A 731 -8.53 -16.84 -1.42
C VAL A 731 -9.56 -16.92 -0.28
N LEU A 732 -9.14 -16.70 0.97
CA LEU A 732 -9.98 -16.74 2.17
C LEU A 732 -10.77 -15.45 2.40
N VAL A 733 -10.42 -14.36 1.73
CA VAL A 733 -11.04 -13.04 1.94
C VAL A 733 -12.24 -12.89 1.01
N PRO A 734 -13.49 -12.96 1.48
CA PRO A 734 -14.64 -12.84 0.60
C PRO A 734 -14.70 -11.48 -0.09
N LEU A 735 -15.02 -11.45 -1.39
CA LEU A 735 -15.11 -10.18 -2.16
C LEU A 735 -16.12 -9.21 -1.54
N GLY A 736 -17.21 -9.70 -0.94
CA GLY A 736 -18.21 -8.89 -0.27
C GLY A 736 -17.89 -8.53 1.19
N SER A 737 -16.74 -8.99 1.74
CA SER A 737 -16.29 -8.65 3.09
C SER A 737 -15.47 -7.37 3.04
N THR A 738 -16.12 -6.24 3.23
CA THR A 738 -15.51 -4.91 3.10
C THR A 738 -15.78 -4.05 4.34
N ALA A 739 -14.95 -3.04 4.50
CA ALA A 739 -15.14 -1.98 5.49
C ALA A 739 -16.38 -1.15 5.17
N ASP A 740 -17.15 -0.85 6.20
CA ASP A 740 -18.27 0.07 6.09
C ASP A 740 -17.75 1.46 5.62
N THR A 741 -18.52 2.16 4.80
CA THR A 741 -18.22 3.48 4.24
C THR A 741 -17.13 3.49 3.16
N SER A 742 -15.99 2.81 3.36
CA SER A 742 -14.82 2.89 2.46
C SER A 742 -14.74 1.76 1.44
N ASN A 743 -15.54 0.70 1.60
CA ASN A 743 -15.52 -0.51 0.77
C ASN A 743 -14.13 -1.20 0.66
N THR A 744 -13.20 -0.91 1.60
CA THR A 744 -11.89 -1.54 1.66
C THR A 744 -12.04 -3.02 2.06
N PRO A 745 -11.42 -3.99 1.36
CA PRO A 745 -11.50 -5.40 1.73
C PRO A 745 -11.03 -5.67 3.17
N ALA A 746 -11.82 -6.42 3.94
CA ALA A 746 -11.58 -6.71 5.36
C ALA A 746 -10.55 -7.84 5.55
N SER A 747 -9.37 -7.70 4.95
CA SER A 747 -8.33 -8.75 4.90
C SER A 747 -7.63 -9.01 6.25
N LYS A 748 -7.92 -8.22 7.28
CA LYS A 748 -7.31 -8.36 8.62
C LYS A 748 -8.25 -8.93 9.67
N SER A 749 -9.45 -9.35 9.27
CA SER A 749 -10.47 -9.84 10.18
C SER A 749 -11.31 -10.92 9.50
N VAL A 750 -10.68 -12.04 9.16
CA VAL A 750 -11.34 -13.18 8.48
C VAL A 750 -11.59 -14.28 9.49
N VAL A 751 -12.84 -14.69 9.66
CA VAL A 751 -13.18 -15.83 10.52
C VAL A 751 -12.77 -17.11 9.83
N ILE A 752 -11.94 -17.93 10.49
CA ILE A 752 -11.47 -19.21 9.96
C ILE A 752 -11.66 -20.36 10.95
N HIS A 753 -11.73 -21.57 10.40
CA HIS A 753 -11.49 -22.82 11.11
C HIS A 753 -10.44 -23.66 10.38
N PHE A 754 -10.03 -24.73 11.03
CA PHE A 754 -8.98 -25.62 10.55
C PHE A 754 -9.57 -26.98 10.18
N GLU A 755 -9.12 -27.53 9.08
CA GLU A 755 -9.48 -28.89 8.66
C GLU A 755 -8.24 -29.71 8.36
N SER A 756 -8.34 -31.02 8.55
CA SER A 756 -7.23 -31.91 8.18
C SER A 756 -6.96 -31.78 6.69
N THR A 757 -5.71 -31.66 6.30
CA THR A 757 -5.33 -31.78 4.89
C THR A 757 -5.84 -33.10 4.34
N ALA A 758 -6.59 -33.09 3.24
CA ALA A 758 -6.92 -34.31 2.53
C ALA A 758 -5.60 -35.03 2.21
N ALA A 759 -5.48 -36.28 2.67
CA ALA A 759 -4.33 -37.09 2.32
C ALA A 759 -4.24 -37.13 0.80
N THR A 760 -3.20 -36.52 0.25
CA THR A 760 -2.84 -36.75 -1.15
C THR A 760 -2.35 -38.19 -1.23
N ASP A 761 -3.25 -39.10 -1.66
CA ASP A 761 -2.91 -40.47 -2.04
C ASP A 761 -1.88 -40.49 -3.18
#